data_223bd2d4923f4265a47950e258e6683f
#
_entry.id   223bd2d4923f4265a47950e258e6683f
#
_cell.length_a   1.000
_cell.length_b   1.000
_cell.length_c   1.000
_cell.angle_alpha   90.00
_cell.angle_beta   90.00
_cell.angle_gamma   90.00
#
_symmetry.space_group_name_H-M   'P 1'
#
loop_
_entity.id
_entity.type
_entity.pdbx_description
1 polymer ?
#
loop_
_entity_poly.entity_id
_entity_poly.type
_entity_poly.pdbx_seq_one_letter_code
_entity_poly.pdbx_strand_id
1 'polypeptide(L)'
;MLRRYRGSLSLGVLLSLPPALVLSPVLIPSPDLLAWDDSNPVKVATVEGVTEYRFPNGARAVLFPEPSRQSISVNMTVLVGSRHEGYGEAGMAHLLEHLVFKGTPTFPDVPKALRDHGANFNGTTNSDRTNYFETLPSSDENLEFAIHLECDRLMSSFIKREDLMSEFTVVRNEFERGENSPQGVLSQRVQAVAYEWHNYGKSTIGNRSDIERVPINNLQDFYKKYYQPDNAVLIVTGNFQEEKALQLITKYLGSIPKPTRKLDAPYTEEPPQDGERFVSLKRVGAIGSVIAAYHMPSGSHPDWAPLTILGSVLSEDKVGRLDALLVESKIATSAAASADNSYDPGLFTLFAQPTDGNLEVLRQKLLEIMDTVGSEPFSEEAVDRAKVRAKRRTDQLLSSATAMSSALSSAAAIGDWRLLFLQRDRISQVTAADVNRVAQTYFPEYNRTVGVFYPTDVPKRLSIPAVESIANVVKDYKGGKAIESGEAFEPTPENIDARTKTIEIEGLKISLLPKKNRGQTVSMTMSIRYGNEESLANKTTAAGLIGGMLMAGTNKLDRQALQEQMDKIGVQIFAGAGGGGRRGGGGSRAGQLAFSMEAKRESVVQGIELLGQILHEPAFPKDDFEQMKTRTISRMQSMMTEPDALSGDRLGQALSDYPRGDVRYVPSMQELLSELSRVQLDEVIEIYRRQVSGRNAEIAVVGDFDIEPVVEAIKRELIDWKSEVPFRAIERDARQGMVGKKDSISTPDKANAVFLAGMSFPLNEESADSIALEIGNFILGGGTLSSRLGDRIRQKEGLSYGVSSSLSTPSRGTDARFTINAITNPMNINAVETAAMEELRRFIDAGPTDAEMTDAKKAFLEAIKVSRTGDSAIAGQMVSNLYLGRTFAYSKTREEQINNLTADAVRAAFKKYIDPSKLIVLRAGDFK
;
A
#
# COMPACT_ATOMS: atom_id res chain seq x y z
N MET A 1 -36.24 23.86 -52.88
CA MET A 1 -36.20 24.93 -53.85
C MET A 1 -34.75 25.32 -54.08
N LEU A 2 -34.35 25.15 -55.35
CA LEU A 2 -33.08 25.57 -55.95
C LEU A 2 -32.91 27.05 -56.02
N ARG A 3 -31.68 27.58 -55.79
CA ARG A 3 -31.00 28.46 -56.75
C ARG A 3 -29.56 28.71 -56.38
N ARG A 4 -28.73 28.41 -57.36
CA ARG A 4 -27.32 28.78 -57.57
C ARG A 4 -27.16 30.30 -57.70
N TYR A 5 -25.99 30.80 -57.27
CA TYR A 5 -25.32 31.89 -58.05
C TYR A 5 -23.80 31.68 -58.03
N ARG A 6 -23.23 31.62 -59.23
CA ARG A 6 -21.80 31.76 -59.53
C ARG A 6 -21.49 33.25 -59.77
N GLY A 7 -20.32 33.69 -59.37
CA GLY A 7 -19.78 34.98 -59.81
C GLY A 7 -18.30 35.07 -59.46
N SER A 8 -17.48 34.90 -60.50
CA SER A 8 -16.02 35.13 -60.51
C SER A 8 -15.70 36.60 -60.63
N LEU A 9 -14.66 37.10 -59.97
CA LEU A 9 -13.75 38.10 -60.53
C LEU A 9 -12.43 38.14 -59.71
N SER A 10 -11.33 37.98 -60.42
CA SER A 10 -9.94 38.10 -60.02
C SER A 10 -9.51 39.55 -59.85
N LEU A 11 -8.64 39.79 -58.81
CA LEU A 11 -7.59 40.81 -59.00
C LEU A 11 -6.42 40.46 -58.05
N GLY A 12 -5.23 40.29 -58.64
CA GLY A 12 -4.04 39.93 -57.93
C GLY A 12 -3.33 41.10 -57.25
N VAL A 13 -2.72 40.85 -56.12
CA VAL A 13 -1.62 41.69 -55.61
C VAL A 13 -0.48 40.72 -55.26
N LEU A 14 0.61 40.88 -56.00
CA LEU A 14 1.88 40.23 -55.70
C LEU A 14 2.49 40.94 -54.49
N LEU A 15 2.69 40.19 -53.44
CA LEU A 15 3.62 40.50 -52.32
C LEU A 15 4.68 39.40 -52.27
N SER A 16 5.90 39.85 -52.50
CA SER A 16 7.10 38.98 -52.48
C SER A 16 7.45 38.50 -51.10
N LEU A 17 7.42 37.20 -50.91
CA LEU A 17 7.99 36.49 -49.76
C LEU A 17 9.42 36.02 -50.09
N PRO A 18 10.38 36.04 -49.13
CA PRO A 18 11.69 35.53 -49.38
C PRO A 18 11.71 33.98 -49.44
N PRO A 19 12.68 33.34 -50.07
CA PRO A 19 12.70 31.90 -50.32
C PRO A 19 12.81 31.13 -49.02
N ALA A 20 11.85 30.23 -48.80
CA ALA A 20 11.95 29.22 -47.74
C ALA A 20 13.10 28.30 -48.03
N LEU A 21 14.02 28.18 -47.09
CA LEU A 21 15.03 27.13 -47.06
C LEU A 21 14.31 25.77 -47.00
N VAL A 22 14.39 25.02 -48.07
CA VAL A 22 14.05 23.60 -48.11
C VAL A 22 15.12 22.85 -47.36
N LEU A 23 14.91 22.57 -46.08
CA LEU A 23 15.69 21.58 -45.33
C LEU A 23 15.32 20.20 -45.86
N SER A 24 16.21 19.62 -46.63
CA SER A 24 16.17 18.22 -47.00
C SER A 24 16.11 17.36 -45.72
N PRO A 25 15.26 16.31 -45.67
CA PRO A 25 15.27 15.42 -44.54
C PRO A 25 16.67 14.74 -44.46
N VAL A 26 17.43 15.07 -43.43
CA VAL A 26 18.60 14.29 -43.05
C VAL A 26 18.09 12.92 -42.64
N LEU A 27 18.26 11.94 -43.52
CA LEU A 27 18.15 10.53 -43.14
C LEU A 27 19.16 10.28 -42.02
N ILE A 28 18.70 10.28 -40.78
CA ILE A 28 19.43 9.71 -39.66
C ILE A 28 19.51 8.21 -39.95
N PRO A 29 20.70 7.63 -40.13
CA PRO A 29 20.78 6.18 -40.29
C PRO A 29 20.20 5.55 -39.02
N SER A 30 19.22 4.69 -39.21
CA SER A 30 18.77 3.79 -38.15
C SER A 30 19.99 3.07 -37.58
N PRO A 31 20.12 2.94 -36.26
CA PRO A 31 21.23 2.14 -35.73
C PRO A 31 21.16 0.76 -36.36
N ASP A 32 22.24 0.34 -36.93
CA ASP A 32 22.38 -0.96 -37.61
C ASP A 32 21.69 -2.03 -36.81
N LEU A 33 20.72 -2.67 -37.43
CA LEU A 33 20.18 -3.96 -37.02
C LEU A 33 21.34 -4.94 -37.01
N LEU A 34 22.01 -5.05 -35.87
CA LEU A 34 22.87 -6.20 -35.60
C LEU A 34 22.07 -7.43 -35.97
N ALA A 35 22.58 -8.24 -36.87
CA ALA A 35 21.97 -9.51 -37.21
C ALA A 35 21.88 -10.32 -35.92
N TRP A 36 20.66 -10.46 -35.38
CA TRP A 36 20.39 -11.22 -34.18
C TRP A 36 20.54 -12.68 -34.54
N ASP A 37 21.31 -13.40 -33.73
CA ASP A 37 21.29 -14.86 -33.75
C ASP A 37 19.89 -15.28 -33.29
N ASP A 38 19.10 -15.90 -34.17
CA ASP A 38 17.64 -16.10 -34.04
C ASP A 38 17.23 -17.05 -32.89
N SER A 39 18.11 -17.36 -31.97
CA SER A 39 17.85 -18.34 -30.93
C SER A 39 18.11 -17.91 -29.47
N ASN A 40 18.99 -16.95 -29.20
CA ASN A 40 19.44 -16.64 -27.84
C ASN A 40 19.08 -15.23 -27.34
N PRO A 41 18.76 -15.06 -26.05
CA PRO A 41 18.55 -13.75 -25.47
C PRO A 41 19.83 -12.92 -25.42
N VAL A 42 19.74 -11.63 -25.72
CA VAL A 42 20.87 -10.70 -25.69
C VAL A 42 20.83 -9.88 -24.43
N LYS A 43 21.97 -9.83 -23.72
CA LYS A 43 22.16 -8.93 -22.58
C LYS A 43 22.23 -7.49 -23.08
N VAL A 44 21.29 -6.63 -22.64
CA VAL A 44 21.17 -5.24 -23.10
C VAL A 44 21.94 -4.27 -22.21
N ALA A 45 21.74 -4.37 -20.90
CA ALA A 45 22.35 -3.47 -19.92
C ALA A 45 22.41 -4.13 -18.54
N THR A 46 23.36 -3.67 -17.73
CA THR A 46 23.40 -3.95 -16.30
C THR A 46 23.61 -2.65 -15.55
N VAL A 47 22.74 -2.35 -14.58
CA VAL A 47 22.81 -1.17 -13.71
C VAL A 47 22.59 -1.62 -12.28
N GLU A 48 23.57 -1.40 -11.42
CA GLU A 48 23.51 -1.70 -9.97
C GLU A 48 23.04 -3.11 -9.61
N GLY A 49 23.44 -4.11 -10.39
CA GLY A 49 23.07 -5.51 -10.18
C GLY A 49 21.76 -5.92 -10.85
N VAL A 50 21.02 -5.00 -11.44
CA VAL A 50 19.85 -5.30 -12.29
C VAL A 50 20.32 -5.50 -13.72
N THR A 51 19.96 -6.61 -14.33
CA THR A 51 20.35 -6.95 -15.73
C THR A 51 19.11 -7.11 -16.62
N GLU A 52 19.11 -6.42 -17.77
CA GLU A 52 18.10 -6.62 -18.82
C GLU A 52 18.60 -7.59 -19.88
N TYR A 53 17.75 -8.56 -20.24
CA TYR A 53 17.87 -9.42 -21.39
C TYR A 53 16.72 -9.18 -22.37
N ARG A 54 17.03 -9.18 -23.67
CA ARG A 54 16.02 -9.05 -24.73
C ARG A 54 16.03 -10.28 -25.61
N PHE A 55 14.83 -10.77 -25.90
CA PHE A 55 14.58 -11.99 -26.67
C PHE A 55 14.25 -11.67 -28.13
N PRO A 56 14.49 -12.61 -29.07
CA PRO A 56 14.20 -12.43 -30.52
C PRO A 56 12.74 -12.12 -30.82
N ASN A 57 11.79 -12.59 -29.97
CA ASN A 57 10.37 -12.32 -30.11
C ASN A 57 9.96 -10.93 -29.59
N GLY A 58 10.91 -10.14 -29.08
CA GLY A 58 10.69 -8.80 -28.56
C GLY A 58 10.49 -8.72 -27.05
N ALA A 59 10.31 -9.85 -26.36
CA ALA A 59 10.17 -9.88 -24.90
C ALA A 59 11.41 -9.36 -24.19
N ARG A 60 11.21 -8.78 -23.02
CA ARG A 60 12.25 -8.30 -22.13
C ARG A 60 12.19 -9.02 -20.79
N ALA A 61 13.35 -9.39 -20.27
CA ALA A 61 13.48 -9.89 -18.91
C ALA A 61 14.43 -8.98 -18.11
N VAL A 62 14.03 -8.61 -16.90
CA VAL A 62 14.82 -7.78 -15.98
C VAL A 62 15.08 -8.59 -14.72
N LEU A 63 16.33 -8.94 -14.47
CA LEU A 63 16.76 -9.83 -13.41
C LEU A 63 17.53 -9.07 -12.34
N PHE A 64 17.16 -9.31 -11.07
CA PHE A 64 17.82 -8.76 -9.91
C PHE A 64 18.06 -9.85 -8.85
N PRO A 65 19.12 -10.67 -9.04
CA PRO A 65 19.48 -11.71 -8.08
C PRO A 65 20.02 -11.10 -6.78
N GLU A 66 19.45 -11.52 -5.65
CA GLU A 66 19.87 -11.10 -4.32
C GLU A 66 19.86 -12.30 -3.34
N PRO A 67 21.00 -12.98 -3.21
CA PRO A 67 21.10 -14.23 -2.44
C PRO A 67 20.81 -14.10 -0.94
N SER A 68 20.86 -12.88 -0.38
CA SER A 68 20.56 -12.65 1.03
C SER A 68 19.06 -12.71 1.33
N ARG A 69 18.20 -12.74 0.28
CA ARG A 69 16.74 -12.86 0.45
C ARG A 69 16.32 -14.31 0.59
N GLN A 70 15.15 -14.50 1.18
CA GLN A 70 14.55 -15.82 1.37
C GLN A 70 13.33 -16.04 0.46
N SER A 71 13.06 -15.06 -0.37
CA SER A 71 11.95 -15.07 -1.31
C SER A 71 12.41 -14.66 -2.71
N ILE A 72 11.63 -15.08 -3.68
CA ILE A 72 11.66 -14.57 -5.05
C ILE A 72 10.37 -13.81 -5.32
N SER A 73 10.46 -12.75 -6.09
CA SER A 73 9.28 -12.07 -6.64
C SER A 73 9.36 -12.12 -8.16
N VAL A 74 8.33 -12.63 -8.78
CA VAL A 74 8.15 -12.65 -10.24
C VAL A 74 7.04 -11.68 -10.58
N ASN A 75 7.22 -10.86 -11.60
CA ASN A 75 6.29 -9.81 -11.99
C ASN A 75 6.23 -9.71 -13.51
N MET A 76 5.13 -10.09 -14.09
CA MET A 76 4.82 -9.89 -15.50
C MET A 76 4.17 -8.52 -15.66
N THR A 77 4.87 -7.60 -16.26
CA THR A 77 4.41 -6.25 -16.57
C THR A 77 4.02 -6.19 -18.04
N VAL A 78 2.75 -6.01 -18.33
CA VAL A 78 2.24 -5.73 -19.67
C VAL A 78 2.11 -4.23 -19.84
N LEU A 79 2.70 -3.67 -20.90
CA LEU A 79 2.75 -2.22 -21.13
C LEU A 79 1.44 -1.72 -21.75
N VAL A 80 0.34 -1.97 -21.03
CA VAL A 80 -1.02 -1.58 -21.38
C VAL A 80 -1.81 -1.23 -20.12
N GLY A 81 -2.44 -0.09 -20.13
CA GLY A 81 -3.32 0.39 -19.06
C GLY A 81 -4.44 1.24 -19.65
N SER A 82 -5.14 1.98 -18.82
CA SER A 82 -6.34 2.74 -19.24
C SER A 82 -6.08 3.80 -20.31
N ARG A 83 -4.85 4.29 -20.47
CA ARG A 83 -4.54 5.21 -21.59
C ARG A 83 -4.67 4.60 -22.97
N HIS A 84 -4.66 3.26 -23.07
CA HIS A 84 -4.78 2.52 -24.34
C HIS A 84 -6.23 2.18 -24.71
N GLU A 85 -7.17 2.53 -23.85
CA GLU A 85 -8.59 2.23 -24.01
C GLU A 85 -9.25 3.23 -24.97
N GLY A 86 -10.05 2.74 -25.91
CA GLY A 86 -10.80 3.54 -26.83
C GLY A 86 -12.14 4.03 -26.27
N TYR A 87 -12.98 4.58 -27.13
CA TYR A 87 -14.34 4.96 -26.81
C TYR A 87 -15.20 3.72 -26.53
N GLY A 88 -15.86 3.68 -25.38
CA GLY A 88 -16.66 2.52 -24.95
C GLY A 88 -15.81 1.37 -24.38
N GLU A 89 -14.54 1.59 -24.16
CA GLU A 89 -13.58 0.59 -23.65
C GLU A 89 -13.04 0.94 -22.26
N ALA A 90 -13.58 1.97 -21.62
CA ALA A 90 -13.07 2.41 -20.32
C ALA A 90 -13.25 1.34 -19.23
N GLY A 91 -12.13 0.87 -18.68
CA GLY A 91 -12.06 -0.21 -17.71
C GLY A 91 -11.68 -1.58 -18.29
N MET A 92 -11.42 -1.68 -19.60
CA MET A 92 -11.06 -2.96 -20.23
C MET A 92 -9.74 -3.52 -19.69
N ALA A 93 -8.74 -2.68 -19.52
CA ALA A 93 -7.46 -3.10 -18.97
C ALA A 93 -7.63 -3.69 -17.55
N HIS A 94 -8.45 -3.06 -16.74
CA HIS A 94 -8.76 -3.51 -15.39
C HIS A 94 -9.63 -4.78 -15.37
N LEU A 95 -10.64 -4.86 -16.21
CA LEU A 95 -11.43 -6.09 -16.38
C LEU A 95 -10.56 -7.29 -16.82
N LEU A 96 -9.60 -7.06 -17.71
CA LEU A 96 -8.65 -8.09 -18.10
C LEU A 96 -7.73 -8.51 -16.96
N GLU A 97 -7.33 -7.60 -16.11
CA GLU A 97 -6.58 -7.93 -14.89
C GLU A 97 -7.33 -9.02 -14.11
N HIS A 98 -8.62 -8.84 -13.87
CA HIS A 98 -9.45 -9.83 -13.17
C HIS A 98 -9.57 -11.15 -13.93
N LEU A 99 -9.81 -11.08 -15.25
CA LEU A 99 -10.05 -12.27 -16.06
C LEU A 99 -8.82 -13.15 -16.23
N VAL A 100 -7.63 -12.58 -16.24
CA VAL A 100 -6.35 -13.31 -16.34
C VAL A 100 -6.08 -14.17 -15.10
N PHE A 101 -6.73 -13.92 -13.97
CA PHE A 101 -6.70 -14.81 -12.81
C PHE A 101 -7.63 -16.03 -12.91
N LYS A 102 -8.55 -16.08 -13.90
CA LYS A 102 -9.55 -17.16 -13.98
C LYS A 102 -9.00 -18.51 -14.44
N GLY A 103 -7.88 -18.50 -15.13
CA GLY A 103 -7.18 -19.73 -15.52
C GLY A 103 -6.68 -19.74 -16.95
N THR A 104 -5.85 -20.75 -17.19
CA THR A 104 -5.25 -21.12 -18.48
C THR A 104 -5.45 -22.61 -18.70
N PRO A 105 -5.18 -23.16 -19.88
CA PRO A 105 -5.18 -24.61 -20.10
C PRO A 105 -4.22 -25.36 -19.18
N THR A 106 -3.07 -24.79 -18.84
CA THR A 106 -2.06 -25.41 -17.98
C THR A 106 -2.41 -25.24 -16.49
N PHE A 107 -2.90 -24.07 -16.13
CA PHE A 107 -3.31 -23.72 -14.77
C PHE A 107 -4.79 -23.33 -14.76
N PRO A 108 -5.72 -24.29 -14.70
CA PRO A 108 -7.15 -24.01 -14.79
C PRO A 108 -7.72 -23.18 -13.64
N ASP A 109 -7.02 -23.11 -12.51
CA ASP A 109 -7.31 -22.27 -11.34
C ASP A 109 -6.00 -21.61 -10.89
N VAL A 110 -5.72 -20.43 -11.43
CA VAL A 110 -4.50 -19.67 -11.15
C VAL A 110 -4.37 -19.32 -9.66
N PRO A 111 -5.40 -18.80 -8.97
CA PRO A 111 -5.30 -18.54 -7.55
C PRO A 111 -5.00 -19.77 -6.70
N LYS A 112 -5.53 -20.94 -7.08
CA LYS A 112 -5.21 -22.19 -6.39
C LYS A 112 -3.75 -22.59 -6.61
N ALA A 113 -3.29 -22.56 -7.86
CA ALA A 113 -1.91 -22.90 -8.19
C ALA A 113 -0.91 -22.01 -7.40
N LEU A 114 -1.16 -20.71 -7.34
CA LEU A 114 -0.35 -19.76 -6.58
C LEU A 114 -0.34 -20.06 -5.07
N ARG A 115 -1.49 -20.41 -4.50
CA ARG A 115 -1.55 -20.76 -3.07
C ARG A 115 -0.83 -22.07 -2.76
N ASP A 116 -0.95 -23.08 -3.62
CA ASP A 116 -0.29 -24.38 -3.43
C ASP A 116 1.24 -24.23 -3.33
N HIS A 117 1.77 -23.13 -3.91
CA HIS A 117 3.18 -22.73 -3.83
C HIS A 117 3.48 -21.68 -2.74
N GLY A 118 2.50 -21.34 -1.89
CA GLY A 118 2.66 -20.36 -0.80
C GLY A 118 2.83 -18.92 -1.26
N ALA A 119 2.38 -18.61 -2.47
CA ALA A 119 2.54 -17.29 -3.05
C ALA A 119 1.67 -16.23 -2.37
N ASN A 120 2.27 -15.09 -2.09
CA ASN A 120 1.55 -13.83 -1.91
C ASN A 120 1.48 -13.13 -3.28
N PHE A 121 0.32 -12.97 -3.84
CA PHE A 121 0.13 -12.51 -5.21
C PHE A 121 -0.94 -11.43 -5.34
N ASN A 122 -0.82 -10.63 -6.38
CA ASN A 122 -1.83 -9.64 -6.78
C ASN A 122 -1.68 -9.25 -8.26
N GLY A 123 -2.67 -8.54 -8.79
CA GLY A 123 -2.60 -7.77 -10.01
C GLY A 123 -2.81 -6.29 -9.72
N THR A 124 -2.31 -5.42 -10.56
CA THR A 124 -2.63 -3.99 -10.51
C THR A 124 -2.66 -3.40 -11.92
N THR A 125 -3.63 -2.56 -12.15
CA THR A 125 -3.77 -1.77 -13.38
C THR A 125 -3.69 -0.29 -13.07
N ASN A 126 -2.96 0.46 -13.88
CA ASN A 126 -2.97 1.91 -13.90
C ASN A 126 -3.08 2.44 -15.33
N SER A 127 -2.82 3.69 -15.55
CA SER A 127 -2.94 4.29 -16.88
C SER A 127 -1.91 3.73 -17.87
N ASP A 128 -0.73 3.33 -17.44
CA ASP A 128 0.40 2.97 -18.30
C ASP A 128 0.67 1.46 -18.38
N ARG A 129 0.26 0.69 -17.38
CA ARG A 129 0.53 -0.75 -17.30
C ARG A 129 -0.56 -1.54 -16.59
N THR A 130 -0.58 -2.83 -16.90
CA THR A 130 -1.19 -3.88 -16.08
C THR A 130 -0.09 -4.86 -15.69
N ASN A 131 0.01 -5.24 -14.42
CA ASN A 131 1.00 -6.21 -13.99
C ASN A 131 0.43 -7.25 -13.05
N TYR A 132 1.02 -8.42 -13.10
CA TYR A 132 0.72 -9.58 -12.26
C TYR A 132 1.99 -9.94 -11.52
N PHE A 133 1.90 -10.16 -10.23
CA PHE A 133 3.10 -10.47 -9.46
C PHE A 133 2.79 -11.40 -8.30
N GLU A 134 3.75 -12.25 -8.02
CA GLU A 134 3.76 -13.10 -6.86
C GLU A 134 5.11 -13.05 -6.15
N THR A 135 5.06 -13.26 -4.86
CA THR A 135 6.23 -13.45 -4.00
C THR A 135 6.13 -14.79 -3.32
N LEU A 136 7.13 -15.64 -3.53
CA LEU A 136 7.17 -17.02 -3.08
C LEU A 136 8.44 -17.28 -2.25
N PRO A 137 8.45 -18.33 -1.40
CA PRO A 137 9.69 -18.83 -0.83
C PRO A 137 10.69 -19.18 -1.93
N SER A 138 11.96 -18.87 -1.73
CA SER A 138 13.02 -19.15 -2.69
C SER A 138 13.23 -20.66 -2.84
N SER A 139 12.97 -21.17 -4.02
CA SER A 139 13.34 -22.49 -4.48
C SER A 139 13.37 -22.53 -6.01
N ASP A 140 14.09 -23.51 -6.54
CA ASP A 140 14.13 -23.75 -7.99
C ASP A 140 12.75 -24.12 -8.56
N GLU A 141 11.96 -24.87 -7.79
CA GLU A 141 10.60 -25.27 -8.14
C GLU A 141 9.68 -24.05 -8.22
N ASN A 142 9.72 -23.19 -7.22
CA ASN A 142 8.90 -21.98 -7.18
C ASN A 142 9.32 -20.97 -8.24
N LEU A 143 10.61 -20.86 -8.55
CA LEU A 143 11.10 -20.02 -9.64
C LEU A 143 10.57 -20.50 -11.00
N GLU A 144 10.67 -21.80 -11.28
CA GLU A 144 10.16 -22.38 -12.53
C GLU A 144 8.63 -22.24 -12.62
N PHE A 145 7.93 -22.54 -11.52
CA PHE A 145 6.49 -22.42 -11.43
C PHE A 145 6.02 -20.99 -11.77
N ALA A 146 6.57 -19.97 -11.09
CA ALA A 146 6.14 -18.60 -11.25
C ALA A 146 6.44 -18.05 -12.68
N ILE A 147 7.64 -18.34 -13.22
CA ILE A 147 7.98 -17.97 -14.60
C ILE A 147 7.04 -18.64 -15.60
N HIS A 148 6.77 -19.94 -15.42
CA HIS A 148 5.87 -20.69 -16.31
C HIS A 148 4.44 -20.13 -16.24
N LEU A 149 3.93 -19.91 -15.03
CA LEU A 149 2.59 -19.37 -14.82
C LEU A 149 2.42 -18.01 -15.49
N GLU A 150 3.37 -17.10 -15.31
CA GLU A 150 3.30 -15.75 -15.88
C GLU A 150 3.37 -15.77 -17.41
N CYS A 151 4.23 -16.63 -17.99
CA CYS A 151 4.29 -16.78 -19.42
C CYS A 151 3.02 -17.41 -20.02
N ASP A 152 2.41 -18.35 -19.29
CA ASP A 152 1.16 -18.98 -19.72
C ASP A 152 -0.03 -18.01 -19.59
N ARG A 153 -0.09 -17.23 -18.51
CA ARG A 153 -1.10 -16.16 -18.36
C ARG A 153 -0.98 -15.08 -19.44
N LEU A 154 0.22 -14.74 -19.86
CA LEU A 154 0.45 -13.76 -20.92
C LEU A 154 -0.20 -14.17 -22.25
N MET A 155 -0.20 -15.46 -22.56
CA MET A 155 -0.59 -15.96 -23.90
C MET A 155 -1.86 -16.80 -23.96
N SER A 156 -2.23 -17.45 -22.84
CA SER A 156 -3.18 -18.57 -22.85
C SER A 156 -4.36 -18.38 -21.91
N SER A 157 -4.53 -17.21 -21.30
CA SER A 157 -5.66 -16.96 -20.39
C SER A 157 -7.00 -17.16 -21.11
N PHE A 158 -7.94 -17.78 -20.45
CA PHE A 158 -9.20 -18.22 -21.06
C PHE A 158 -10.08 -17.10 -21.60
N ILE A 159 -10.15 -15.98 -20.97
CA ILE A 159 -11.00 -14.80 -21.26
C ILE A 159 -12.40 -15.27 -21.74
N LYS A 160 -13.14 -15.91 -20.84
CA LYS A 160 -14.46 -16.52 -21.12
C LYS A 160 -15.60 -15.54 -20.81
N ARG A 161 -16.72 -15.74 -21.51
CA ARG A 161 -17.93 -14.95 -21.29
C ARG A 161 -18.54 -15.19 -19.91
N GLU A 162 -18.49 -16.43 -19.42
CA GLU A 162 -19.01 -16.81 -18.12
C GLU A 162 -18.24 -16.09 -17.00
N ASP A 163 -16.92 -16.04 -17.11
CA ASP A 163 -16.04 -15.35 -16.17
C ASP A 163 -16.29 -13.84 -16.23
N LEU A 164 -16.45 -13.26 -17.41
CA LEU A 164 -16.79 -11.85 -17.59
C LEU A 164 -18.12 -11.50 -16.90
N MET A 165 -19.14 -12.35 -17.04
CA MET A 165 -20.44 -12.11 -16.40
C MET A 165 -20.34 -12.10 -14.87
N SER A 166 -19.48 -12.93 -14.28
CA SER A 166 -19.22 -12.89 -12.83
C SER A 166 -18.43 -11.66 -12.44
N GLU A 167 -17.37 -11.30 -13.21
CA GLU A 167 -16.50 -10.17 -12.91
C GLU A 167 -17.18 -8.80 -13.11
N PHE A 168 -18.17 -8.70 -13.99
CA PHE A 168 -18.98 -7.47 -14.07
C PHE A 168 -19.53 -7.05 -12.73
N THR A 169 -20.01 -7.98 -11.93
CA THR A 169 -20.56 -7.66 -10.61
C THR A 169 -19.45 -7.31 -9.64
N VAL A 170 -18.32 -7.98 -9.73
CA VAL A 170 -17.15 -7.72 -8.87
C VAL A 170 -16.59 -6.33 -9.13
N VAL A 171 -16.26 -6.01 -10.39
CA VAL A 171 -15.68 -4.72 -10.77
C VAL A 171 -16.69 -3.58 -10.58
N ARG A 172 -17.98 -3.84 -10.78
CA ARG A 172 -19.02 -2.87 -10.43
C ARG A 172 -19.06 -2.57 -8.94
N ASN A 173 -18.97 -3.58 -8.08
CA ASN A 173 -18.91 -3.36 -6.63
C ASN A 173 -17.65 -2.60 -6.23
N GLU A 174 -16.54 -2.82 -6.91
CA GLU A 174 -15.31 -2.08 -6.70
C GLU A 174 -15.45 -0.62 -7.14
N PHE A 175 -16.03 -0.38 -8.30
CA PHE A 175 -16.39 0.95 -8.78
C PHE A 175 -17.30 1.68 -7.78
N GLU A 176 -18.37 1.03 -7.33
CA GLU A 176 -19.31 1.57 -6.34
C GLU A 176 -18.62 1.86 -5.00
N ARG A 177 -17.65 1.03 -4.59
CA ARG A 177 -16.81 1.30 -3.41
C ARG A 177 -15.97 2.56 -3.59
N GLY A 178 -15.40 2.77 -4.77
CA GLY A 178 -14.66 3.99 -5.11
C GLY A 178 -15.56 5.23 -5.04
N GLU A 179 -16.78 5.11 -5.50
CA GLU A 179 -17.81 6.16 -5.44
C GLU A 179 -18.20 6.55 -4.00
N ASN A 180 -17.96 5.70 -3.01
CA ASN A 180 -18.17 6.05 -1.60
C ASN A 180 -17.13 7.00 -1.01
N SER A 181 -16.00 7.18 -1.68
CA SER A 181 -14.96 8.11 -1.26
C SER A 181 -15.13 9.46 -1.95
N PRO A 182 -15.67 10.51 -1.30
CA PRO A 182 -15.81 11.82 -1.93
C PRO A 182 -14.49 12.39 -2.42
N GLN A 183 -13.40 12.14 -1.69
CA GLN A 183 -12.06 12.56 -2.09
C GLN A 183 -11.59 11.80 -3.34
N GLY A 184 -11.83 10.47 -3.39
CA GLY A 184 -11.51 9.65 -4.55
C GLY A 184 -12.26 10.11 -5.80
N VAL A 185 -13.55 10.37 -5.64
CA VAL A 185 -14.39 10.92 -6.73
C VAL A 185 -13.96 12.32 -7.14
N LEU A 186 -13.62 13.18 -6.18
CA LEU A 186 -13.09 14.51 -6.50
C LEU A 186 -11.80 14.39 -7.32
N SER A 187 -10.88 13.53 -6.92
CA SER A 187 -9.63 13.29 -7.64
C SER A 187 -9.89 12.82 -9.07
N GLN A 188 -10.78 11.85 -9.25
CA GLN A 188 -11.18 11.37 -10.59
C GLN A 188 -11.80 12.50 -11.44
N ARG A 189 -12.63 13.35 -10.85
CA ARG A 189 -13.25 14.47 -11.57
C ARG A 189 -12.25 15.55 -11.93
N VAL A 190 -11.34 15.88 -11.04
CA VAL A 190 -10.23 16.81 -11.32
C VAL A 190 -9.38 16.25 -12.45
N GLN A 191 -9.01 14.99 -12.41
CA GLN A 191 -8.25 14.33 -13.44
C GLN A 191 -9.01 14.35 -14.79
N ALA A 192 -10.28 13.99 -14.79
CA ALA A 192 -11.12 14.00 -16.00
C ALA A 192 -11.32 15.37 -16.61
N VAL A 193 -11.23 16.43 -15.83
CA VAL A 193 -11.36 17.83 -16.31
C VAL A 193 -10.01 18.43 -16.65
N ALA A 194 -8.94 17.97 -16.01
CA ALA A 194 -7.57 18.36 -16.36
C ALA A 194 -7.21 17.95 -17.79
N TYR A 195 -7.63 16.77 -18.24
CA TYR A 195 -7.36 16.27 -19.59
C TYR A 195 -8.57 16.38 -20.51
N GLU A 196 -8.42 17.04 -21.65
CA GLU A 196 -9.46 17.14 -22.66
C GLU A 196 -9.41 15.99 -23.67
N TRP A 197 -8.22 15.61 -24.10
CA TRP A 197 -8.03 14.63 -25.17
C TRP A 197 -7.30 13.39 -24.68
N HIS A 198 -6.36 13.56 -23.77
CA HIS A 198 -5.51 12.46 -23.33
C HIS A 198 -6.25 11.50 -22.40
N ASN A 199 -6.06 10.22 -22.60
CA ASN A 199 -6.74 9.17 -21.84
C ASN A 199 -6.37 9.13 -20.36
N TYR A 200 -5.40 9.91 -19.90
CA TYR A 200 -5.15 10.08 -18.46
C TYR A 200 -6.32 10.75 -17.75
N GLY A 201 -7.20 11.42 -18.46
CA GLY A 201 -8.46 11.90 -17.92
C GLY A 201 -9.48 10.81 -17.58
N LYS A 202 -9.24 9.56 -18.02
CA LYS A 202 -10.12 8.43 -17.75
C LYS A 202 -9.73 7.70 -16.48
N SER A 203 -10.73 7.25 -15.73
CA SER A 203 -10.51 6.40 -14.56
C SER A 203 -10.07 5.00 -14.97
N THR A 204 -9.05 4.45 -14.32
CA THR A 204 -8.53 3.10 -14.59
C THR A 204 -9.58 2.02 -14.32
N ILE A 205 -10.44 2.23 -13.33
CA ILE A 205 -11.56 1.32 -13.09
C ILE A 205 -12.61 1.39 -14.20
N GLY A 206 -12.59 2.45 -15.01
CA GLY A 206 -13.49 2.67 -16.12
C GLY A 206 -14.77 3.39 -15.75
N ASN A 207 -15.68 3.46 -16.73
CA ASN A 207 -17.03 3.97 -16.56
C ASN A 207 -18.00 2.82 -16.27
N ARG A 208 -18.95 3.03 -15.41
CA ARG A 208 -19.95 2.01 -15.09
C ARG A 208 -20.63 1.42 -16.33
N SER A 209 -20.98 2.27 -17.30
CA SER A 209 -21.65 1.83 -18.53
C SER A 209 -20.79 0.93 -19.40
N ASP A 210 -19.49 1.20 -19.45
CA ASP A 210 -18.52 0.46 -20.25
C ASP A 210 -18.20 -0.89 -19.57
N ILE A 211 -17.92 -0.85 -18.29
CA ILE A 211 -17.71 -2.05 -17.44
C ILE A 211 -18.87 -3.03 -17.59
N GLU A 212 -20.13 -2.56 -17.52
CA GLU A 212 -21.31 -3.40 -17.52
C GLU A 212 -21.69 -3.91 -18.93
N ARG A 213 -21.12 -3.34 -19.99
CA ARG A 213 -21.60 -3.59 -21.36
C ARG A 213 -20.53 -4.00 -22.35
N VAL A 214 -19.27 -4.02 -21.97
CA VAL A 214 -18.19 -4.39 -22.88
C VAL A 214 -18.44 -5.80 -23.46
N PRO A 215 -18.42 -5.96 -24.79
CA PRO A 215 -18.55 -7.30 -25.39
C PRO A 215 -17.31 -8.14 -25.11
N ILE A 216 -17.51 -9.44 -24.86
CA ILE A 216 -16.40 -10.38 -24.61
C ILE A 216 -15.37 -10.37 -25.74
N ASN A 217 -15.81 -10.21 -26.98
CA ASN A 217 -14.92 -10.19 -28.14
C ASN A 217 -13.96 -8.99 -28.07
N ASN A 218 -14.42 -7.83 -27.60
CA ASN A 218 -13.56 -6.66 -27.44
C ASN A 218 -12.43 -6.93 -26.41
N LEU A 219 -12.78 -7.59 -25.30
CA LEU A 219 -11.77 -8.00 -24.30
C LEU A 219 -10.80 -9.04 -24.84
N GLN A 220 -11.29 -10.02 -25.60
CA GLN A 220 -10.44 -11.01 -26.26
C GLN A 220 -9.52 -10.37 -27.32
N ASP A 221 -10.01 -9.39 -28.06
CA ASP A 221 -9.21 -8.68 -29.05
C ASP A 221 -8.20 -7.74 -28.39
N PHE A 222 -8.60 -7.08 -27.30
CA PHE A 222 -7.68 -6.28 -26.47
C PHE A 222 -6.58 -7.14 -25.85
N TYR A 223 -6.93 -8.32 -25.31
CA TYR A 223 -5.96 -9.28 -24.80
C TYR A 223 -5.00 -9.73 -25.91
N LYS A 224 -5.49 -10.20 -27.06
CA LYS A 224 -4.66 -10.61 -28.20
C LYS A 224 -3.79 -9.47 -28.73
N LYS A 225 -4.26 -8.24 -28.68
CA LYS A 225 -3.54 -7.08 -29.16
C LYS A 225 -2.36 -6.72 -28.25
N TYR A 226 -2.58 -6.68 -26.95
CA TYR A 226 -1.61 -6.12 -25.99
C TYR A 226 -0.82 -7.15 -25.19
N TYR A 227 -1.40 -8.32 -24.91
CA TYR A 227 -0.75 -9.39 -24.13
C TYR A 227 0.10 -10.24 -25.07
N GLN A 228 1.25 -9.70 -25.43
CA GLN A 228 2.19 -10.29 -26.37
C GLN A 228 3.63 -10.08 -25.84
N PRO A 229 4.58 -10.96 -26.20
CA PRO A 229 5.94 -10.87 -25.68
C PRO A 229 6.65 -9.53 -25.94
N ASP A 230 6.43 -8.90 -27.11
CA ASP A 230 7.03 -7.62 -27.48
C ASP A 230 6.46 -6.41 -26.71
N ASN A 231 5.39 -6.61 -25.96
CA ASN A 231 4.73 -5.62 -25.10
C ASN A 231 4.78 -5.99 -23.61
N ALA A 232 5.66 -6.90 -23.24
CA ALA A 232 5.78 -7.42 -21.88
C ALA A 232 7.21 -7.34 -21.36
N VAL A 233 7.31 -7.15 -20.03
CA VAL A 233 8.57 -7.17 -19.28
C VAL A 233 8.40 -8.13 -18.11
N LEU A 234 9.14 -9.24 -18.14
CA LEU A 234 9.19 -10.16 -17.01
C LEU A 234 10.31 -9.73 -16.05
N ILE A 235 9.94 -9.42 -14.83
CA ILE A 235 10.86 -8.94 -13.79
C ILE A 235 10.99 -10.02 -12.73
N VAL A 236 12.21 -10.45 -12.44
CA VAL A 236 12.51 -11.43 -11.38
C VAL A 236 13.48 -10.82 -10.39
N THR A 237 13.09 -10.78 -9.12
CA THR A 237 13.90 -10.20 -8.04
C THR A 237 13.97 -11.17 -6.84
N GLY A 238 15.08 -11.16 -6.11
CA GLY A 238 15.24 -11.97 -4.90
C GLY A 238 16.27 -13.08 -5.04
N ASN A 239 16.12 -14.15 -4.28
CA ASN A 239 17.12 -15.20 -4.19
C ASN A 239 16.94 -16.26 -5.28
N PHE A 240 17.69 -16.12 -6.35
CA PHE A 240 17.76 -17.08 -7.45
C PHE A 240 19.13 -16.99 -8.17
N GLN A 241 19.45 -18.00 -8.96
CA GLN A 241 20.63 -17.98 -9.83
C GLN A 241 20.25 -17.38 -11.21
N GLU A 242 20.97 -16.34 -11.64
CA GLU A 242 20.68 -15.59 -12.87
C GLU A 242 20.65 -16.50 -14.10
N GLU A 243 21.62 -17.39 -14.22
CA GLU A 243 21.72 -18.33 -15.36
C GLU A 243 20.52 -19.28 -15.39
N LYS A 244 20.07 -19.77 -14.23
CA LYS A 244 18.92 -20.65 -14.16
C LYS A 244 17.62 -19.93 -14.50
N ALA A 245 17.43 -18.73 -13.95
CA ALA A 245 16.27 -17.89 -14.29
C ALA A 245 16.24 -17.61 -15.81
N LEU A 246 17.38 -17.26 -16.40
CA LEU A 246 17.49 -17.00 -17.83
C LEU A 246 17.18 -18.24 -18.68
N GLN A 247 17.62 -19.43 -18.26
CA GLN A 247 17.26 -20.69 -18.93
C GLN A 247 15.75 -20.95 -18.88
N LEU A 248 15.12 -20.74 -17.71
CA LEU A 248 13.68 -20.91 -17.55
C LEU A 248 12.89 -19.88 -18.37
N ILE A 249 13.32 -18.62 -18.35
CA ILE A 249 12.69 -17.56 -19.15
C ILE A 249 12.85 -17.84 -20.64
N THR A 250 14.01 -18.34 -21.06
CA THR A 250 14.23 -18.75 -22.46
C THR A 250 13.30 -19.91 -22.85
N LYS A 251 13.11 -20.86 -21.92
CA LYS A 251 12.21 -22.01 -22.11
C LYS A 251 10.75 -21.59 -22.27
N TYR A 252 10.25 -20.68 -21.43
CA TYR A 252 8.82 -20.34 -21.37
C TYR A 252 8.47 -19.07 -22.15
N LEU A 253 9.20 -17.95 -21.94
CA LEU A 253 8.95 -16.67 -22.59
C LEU A 253 9.61 -16.58 -23.97
N GLY A 254 10.86 -17.04 -24.07
CA GLY A 254 11.64 -17.01 -25.31
C GLY A 254 11.10 -17.90 -26.41
N SER A 255 10.42 -19.01 -26.04
CA SER A 255 9.78 -19.93 -26.97
C SER A 255 8.46 -19.44 -27.58
N ILE A 256 7.88 -18.37 -27.04
CA ILE A 256 6.67 -17.77 -27.58
C ILE A 256 6.98 -17.17 -28.97
N PRO A 257 6.16 -17.45 -30.00
CA PRO A 257 6.40 -16.91 -31.34
C PRO A 257 6.42 -15.37 -31.35
N LYS A 258 7.25 -14.80 -32.21
CA LYS A 258 7.25 -13.35 -32.43
C LYS A 258 5.88 -12.88 -32.92
N PRO A 259 5.30 -11.83 -32.33
CA PRO A 259 4.03 -11.29 -32.77
C PRO A 259 4.04 -10.84 -34.23
N THR A 260 2.97 -11.16 -34.96
CA THR A 260 2.79 -10.73 -36.37
C THR A 260 2.06 -9.41 -36.49
N ARG A 261 1.34 -9.00 -35.40
CA ARG A 261 0.65 -7.71 -35.36
C ARG A 261 1.64 -6.56 -35.19
N LYS A 262 1.29 -5.39 -35.70
CA LYS A 262 1.95 -4.13 -35.35
C LYS A 262 1.21 -3.47 -34.21
N LEU A 263 1.93 -3.07 -33.18
CA LEU A 263 1.41 -2.24 -32.10
C LEU A 263 1.78 -0.79 -32.43
N ASP A 264 0.78 0.01 -32.79
CA ASP A 264 1.01 1.42 -33.04
C ASP A 264 1.12 2.18 -31.70
N ALA A 265 2.10 3.08 -31.61
CA ALA A 265 2.21 3.95 -30.46
C ALA A 265 1.02 4.92 -30.40
N PRO A 266 0.46 5.19 -29.22
CA PRO A 266 -0.52 6.25 -29.05
C PRO A 266 0.07 7.60 -29.52
N TYR A 267 -0.71 8.41 -30.20
CA TYR A 267 -0.31 9.71 -30.77
C TYR A 267 -1.18 10.86 -30.28
N THR A 268 -2.10 10.60 -29.36
CA THR A 268 -2.93 11.67 -28.77
C THR A 268 -2.11 12.43 -27.76
N GLU A 269 -1.91 13.71 -28.02
CA GLU A 269 -1.25 14.65 -27.11
C GLU A 269 -2.29 15.55 -26.47
N GLU A 270 -2.12 15.87 -25.19
CA GLU A 270 -2.98 16.82 -24.51
C GLU A 270 -2.69 18.25 -25.04
N PRO A 271 -3.70 19.01 -25.49
CA PRO A 271 -3.49 20.38 -25.90
C PRO A 271 -3.08 21.25 -24.70
N PRO A 272 -2.34 22.35 -24.97
CA PRO A 272 -2.09 23.33 -23.91
C PRO A 272 -3.41 23.82 -23.31
N GLN A 273 -3.46 24.08 -22.03
CA GLN A 273 -4.68 24.47 -21.33
C GLN A 273 -5.04 25.96 -21.56
N ASP A 274 -6.31 26.31 -21.88
CA ASP A 274 -6.78 27.64 -22.25
C ASP A 274 -7.26 28.54 -21.10
N GLY A 275 -7.26 28.03 -19.90
CA GLY A 275 -7.78 28.77 -18.79
C GLY A 275 -8.09 27.90 -17.58
N GLU A 276 -8.15 28.39 -16.35
CA GLU A 276 -8.40 27.65 -15.11
C GLU A 276 -9.67 26.76 -15.22
N ARG A 277 -9.58 25.44 -14.93
CA ARG A 277 -10.72 24.53 -14.88
C ARG A 277 -11.20 24.34 -13.45
N PHE A 278 -12.50 24.21 -13.25
CA PHE A 278 -13.10 24.09 -11.93
C PHE A 278 -14.10 22.97 -11.84
N VAL A 279 -13.88 22.12 -10.85
CA VAL A 279 -14.78 21.02 -10.49
C VAL A 279 -15.36 21.29 -9.12
N SER A 280 -16.66 21.37 -9.04
CA SER A 280 -17.34 21.32 -7.75
C SER A 280 -18.02 19.96 -7.59
N LEU A 281 -17.77 19.30 -6.51
CA LEU A 281 -18.42 18.05 -6.13
C LEU A 281 -19.29 18.29 -4.90
N LYS A 282 -20.57 17.96 -5.02
CA LYS A 282 -21.50 17.95 -3.89
C LYS A 282 -21.87 16.52 -3.57
N ARG A 283 -21.44 16.01 -2.42
CA ARG A 283 -21.80 14.67 -1.92
C ARG A 283 -21.94 14.70 -0.41
N VAL A 284 -22.56 13.65 0.10
CA VAL A 284 -22.59 13.38 1.54
C VAL A 284 -21.18 13.05 2.04
N GLY A 285 -20.78 13.69 3.12
CA GLY A 285 -19.49 13.53 3.77
C GLY A 285 -19.34 14.58 4.88
N ALA A 286 -18.50 14.30 5.85
CA ALA A 286 -18.39 15.18 7.01
C ALA A 286 -17.45 16.36 6.77
N ILE A 287 -16.42 16.19 5.94
CA ILE A 287 -15.37 17.19 5.76
C ILE A 287 -15.14 17.42 4.27
N GLY A 288 -15.14 18.70 3.87
CA GLY A 288 -14.78 19.12 2.54
C GLY A 288 -13.31 18.85 2.19
N SER A 289 -12.96 19.01 0.94
CA SER A 289 -11.57 18.95 0.49
C SER A 289 -11.35 19.79 -0.75
N VAL A 290 -10.12 20.21 -0.94
CA VAL A 290 -9.67 20.96 -2.10
C VAL A 290 -8.56 20.18 -2.78
N ILE A 291 -8.62 20.07 -4.10
CA ILE A 291 -7.55 19.56 -4.96
C ILE A 291 -7.19 20.67 -5.95
N ALA A 292 -5.91 20.93 -6.11
CA ALA A 292 -5.40 21.75 -7.20
C ALA A 292 -4.39 20.91 -8.00
N ALA A 293 -4.58 20.82 -9.31
CA ALA A 293 -3.75 20.03 -10.20
C ALA A 293 -3.20 20.93 -11.34
N TYR A 294 -1.96 20.72 -11.71
CA TYR A 294 -1.26 21.44 -12.77
C TYR A 294 -0.60 20.45 -13.71
N HIS A 295 -0.69 20.67 -15.02
CA HIS A 295 0.06 19.86 -15.98
C HIS A 295 1.55 20.00 -15.79
N MET A 296 2.25 18.89 -15.86
CA MET A 296 3.70 18.78 -15.70
C MET A 296 4.29 17.79 -16.71
N PRO A 297 5.60 17.85 -16.97
CA PRO A 297 6.26 16.90 -17.86
C PRO A 297 6.17 15.46 -17.36
N SER A 298 6.37 14.52 -18.30
CA SER A 298 6.43 13.08 -17.99
C SER A 298 7.52 12.72 -16.98
N GLY A 299 7.40 11.54 -16.35
CA GLY A 299 8.38 11.03 -15.38
C GLY A 299 9.81 10.88 -15.93
N SER A 300 9.98 10.77 -17.25
CA SER A 300 11.30 10.69 -17.88
C SER A 300 11.99 12.05 -18.11
N HIS A 301 11.22 13.16 -18.03
CA HIS A 301 11.74 14.52 -18.23
C HIS A 301 12.70 14.94 -17.11
N PRO A 302 13.76 15.73 -17.40
CA PRO A 302 14.66 16.24 -16.36
C PRO A 302 13.97 17.03 -15.24
N ASP A 303 12.94 17.81 -15.55
CA ASP A 303 12.20 18.62 -14.59
C ASP A 303 11.32 17.81 -13.61
N TRP A 304 11.12 16.52 -13.87
CA TRP A 304 10.40 15.66 -12.94
C TRP A 304 11.06 15.60 -11.56
N ALA A 305 12.39 15.52 -11.51
CA ALA A 305 13.13 15.44 -10.25
C ALA A 305 12.96 16.71 -9.40
N PRO A 306 13.20 17.94 -9.90
CA PRO A 306 12.93 19.16 -9.12
C PRO A 306 11.45 19.35 -8.79
N LEU A 307 10.50 18.92 -9.62
CA LEU A 307 9.07 18.94 -9.30
C LEU A 307 8.74 17.99 -8.15
N THR A 308 9.33 16.80 -8.13
CA THR A 308 9.19 15.83 -7.03
C THR A 308 9.74 16.41 -5.71
N ILE A 309 10.90 17.06 -5.77
CA ILE A 309 11.47 17.76 -4.61
C ILE A 309 10.60 18.94 -4.19
N LEU A 310 10.07 19.72 -5.12
CA LEU A 310 9.13 20.81 -4.81
C LEU A 310 7.92 20.29 -4.02
N GLY A 311 7.30 19.20 -4.46
CA GLY A 311 6.20 18.57 -3.74
C GLY A 311 6.59 18.17 -2.31
N SER A 312 7.77 17.62 -2.15
CA SER A 312 8.30 17.23 -0.83
C SER A 312 8.59 18.42 0.08
N VAL A 313 9.14 19.51 -0.46
CA VAL A 313 9.42 20.74 0.30
C VAL A 313 8.13 21.48 0.68
N LEU A 314 7.17 21.51 -0.22
CA LEU A 314 5.86 22.13 0.05
C LEU A 314 5.11 21.42 1.18
N SER A 315 5.24 20.11 1.26
CA SER A 315 4.49 19.24 2.20
C SER A 315 5.27 18.89 3.48
N GLU A 316 6.45 19.45 3.69
CA GLU A 316 7.27 19.15 4.88
C GLU A 316 6.56 19.56 6.17
N ASP A 317 6.44 18.62 7.11
CA ASP A 317 5.77 18.84 8.40
C ASP A 317 6.35 20.08 9.12
N LYS A 318 5.51 20.99 9.55
CA LYS A 318 5.75 22.28 10.24
C LYS A 318 6.46 23.38 9.44
N VAL A 319 7.26 23.05 8.45
CA VAL A 319 8.11 24.02 7.74
C VAL A 319 7.81 24.16 6.26
N GLY A 320 7.20 23.16 5.65
CA GLY A 320 6.68 23.25 4.29
C GLY A 320 5.61 24.33 4.21
N ARG A 321 5.58 25.07 3.11
CA ARG A 321 4.62 26.19 2.97
C ARG A 321 3.17 25.76 3.18
N LEU A 322 2.81 24.55 2.73
CA LEU A 322 1.47 24.03 2.92
C LEU A 322 1.20 23.75 4.39
N ASP A 323 2.13 23.13 5.09
CA ASP A 323 1.94 22.81 6.50
C ASP A 323 1.96 24.08 7.35
N ALA A 324 2.97 24.92 7.19
CA ALA A 324 3.13 26.15 7.96
C ALA A 324 1.96 27.15 7.77
N LEU A 325 1.50 27.31 6.54
CA LEU A 325 0.48 28.33 6.22
C LEU A 325 -0.97 27.80 6.30
N LEU A 326 -1.17 26.49 6.28
CA LEU A 326 -2.50 25.88 6.31
C LEU A 326 -2.75 25.07 7.58
N VAL A 327 -1.81 24.21 7.96
CA VAL A 327 -2.02 23.26 9.06
C VAL A 327 -1.67 23.92 10.40
N GLU A 328 -0.49 24.51 10.52
CA GLU A 328 -0.09 25.23 11.74
C GLU A 328 -0.97 26.44 12.02
N SER A 329 -1.47 27.11 10.96
CA SER A 329 -2.45 28.19 11.08
C SER A 329 -3.87 27.74 11.39
N LYS A 330 -4.11 26.40 11.51
CA LYS A 330 -5.41 25.79 11.81
C LYS A 330 -6.50 26.04 10.77
N ILE A 331 -6.14 26.37 9.55
CA ILE A 331 -7.04 26.46 8.40
C ILE A 331 -7.31 25.07 7.84
N ALA A 332 -6.29 24.21 7.82
CA ALA A 332 -6.38 22.84 7.36
C ALA A 332 -6.04 21.82 8.46
N THR A 333 -6.60 20.62 8.36
CA THR A 333 -6.21 19.46 9.15
C THR A 333 -5.05 18.71 8.50
N SER A 334 -4.92 18.83 7.17
CA SER A 334 -3.83 18.24 6.38
C SER A 334 -3.70 18.94 5.04
N ALA A 335 -2.49 19.04 4.54
CA ALA A 335 -2.17 19.51 3.20
C ALA A 335 -0.97 18.74 2.65
N ALA A 336 -0.98 18.41 1.36
CA ALA A 336 0.09 17.68 0.70
C ALA A 336 0.19 18.03 -0.78
N ALA A 337 1.37 17.86 -1.37
CA ALA A 337 1.64 18.02 -2.78
C ALA A 337 2.41 16.82 -3.33
N SER A 338 2.13 16.40 -4.56
CA SER A 338 2.78 15.30 -5.24
C SER A 338 2.88 15.51 -6.73
N ALA A 339 3.96 15.04 -7.33
CA ALA A 339 4.21 14.98 -8.76
C ALA A 339 3.90 13.57 -9.28
N ASP A 340 3.14 13.45 -10.36
CA ASP A 340 2.91 12.18 -11.03
C ASP A 340 4.20 11.64 -11.65
N ASN A 341 4.28 10.32 -11.76
CA ASN A 341 5.37 9.63 -12.44
C ASN A 341 4.78 8.76 -13.55
N SER A 342 4.55 9.35 -14.71
CA SER A 342 3.80 8.80 -15.83
C SER A 342 4.59 8.81 -17.13
N TYR A 343 4.17 7.99 -18.11
CA TYR A 343 4.81 7.88 -19.41
C TYR A 343 4.67 9.18 -20.23
N ASP A 344 3.45 9.68 -20.32
CA ASP A 344 3.10 10.95 -20.94
C ASP A 344 3.05 12.08 -19.89
N PRO A 345 2.93 13.37 -20.26
CA PRO A 345 2.78 14.47 -19.32
C PRO A 345 1.66 14.23 -18.30
N GLY A 346 2.02 14.33 -17.01
CA GLY A 346 1.16 14.05 -15.87
C GLY A 346 0.66 15.31 -15.16
N LEU A 347 0.24 15.15 -13.92
CA LEU A 347 -0.24 16.21 -13.06
C LEU A 347 0.64 16.39 -11.82
N PHE A 348 0.86 17.61 -11.42
CA PHE A 348 1.30 17.97 -10.08
C PHE A 348 0.06 18.28 -9.26
N THR A 349 -0.20 17.49 -8.23
CA THR A 349 -1.45 17.55 -7.47
C THR A 349 -1.22 18.01 -6.04
N LEU A 350 -2.02 18.95 -5.59
CA LEU A 350 -2.11 19.39 -4.21
C LEU A 350 -3.46 18.94 -3.64
N PHE A 351 -3.44 18.48 -2.41
CA PHE A 351 -4.62 18.07 -1.67
C PHE A 351 -4.65 18.76 -0.30
N ALA A 352 -5.78 19.28 0.12
CA ALA A 352 -5.95 19.84 1.45
C ALA A 352 -7.36 19.61 2.00
N GLN A 353 -7.44 19.40 3.33
CA GLN A 353 -8.69 19.28 4.06
C GLN A 353 -8.83 20.40 5.10
N PRO A 354 -9.97 21.08 5.19
CA PRO A 354 -10.17 22.16 6.14
C PRO A 354 -10.32 21.67 7.58
N THR A 355 -10.12 22.54 8.52
CA THR A 355 -10.77 22.51 9.82
C THR A 355 -12.24 22.88 9.64
N ASP A 356 -13.08 22.59 10.62
CA ASP A 356 -14.54 22.84 10.56
C ASP A 356 -14.90 24.23 10.01
N GLY A 357 -15.73 24.23 8.96
CA GLY A 357 -16.36 25.43 8.41
C GLY A 357 -15.49 26.30 7.47
N ASN A 358 -14.19 25.98 7.31
CA ASN A 358 -13.21 26.88 6.65
C ASN A 358 -12.87 26.52 5.18
N LEU A 359 -13.73 25.77 4.49
CA LEU A 359 -13.43 25.26 3.15
C LEU A 359 -13.08 26.33 2.10
N GLU A 360 -13.81 27.42 2.04
CA GLU A 360 -13.53 28.53 1.11
C GLU A 360 -12.26 29.30 1.50
N VAL A 361 -12.05 29.47 2.79
CA VAL A 361 -10.80 30.07 3.31
C VAL A 361 -9.62 29.19 2.96
N LEU A 362 -9.76 27.85 3.14
CA LEU A 362 -8.73 26.89 2.76
C LEU A 362 -8.46 26.95 1.25
N ARG A 363 -9.50 26.91 0.43
CA ARG A 363 -9.37 27.01 -1.03
C ARG A 363 -8.61 28.27 -1.41
N GLN A 364 -9.02 29.40 -0.91
CA GLN A 364 -8.39 30.68 -1.20
C GLN A 364 -6.93 30.68 -0.77
N LYS A 365 -6.63 30.22 0.44
CA LYS A 365 -5.26 30.21 0.95
C LYS A 365 -4.36 29.22 0.21
N LEU A 366 -4.86 28.04 -0.15
CA LEU A 366 -4.12 27.07 -0.94
C LEU A 366 -3.74 27.66 -2.32
N LEU A 367 -4.67 28.37 -2.95
CA LEU A 367 -4.45 29.01 -4.23
C LEU A 367 -3.49 30.20 -4.13
N GLU A 368 -3.61 31.05 -3.11
CA GLU A 368 -2.67 32.14 -2.81
C GLU A 368 -1.23 31.64 -2.64
N ILE A 369 -1.05 30.53 -1.95
CA ILE A 369 0.27 29.88 -1.79
C ILE A 369 0.83 29.49 -3.16
N MET A 370 0.00 28.95 -4.05
CA MET A 370 0.43 28.48 -5.35
C MET A 370 0.64 29.63 -6.35
N ASP A 371 -0.13 30.68 -6.29
CA ASP A 371 0.04 31.88 -7.12
C ASP A 371 1.37 32.60 -6.80
N THR A 372 1.86 32.45 -5.58
CA THR A 372 3.14 33.03 -5.13
C THR A 372 4.29 32.02 -5.07
N VAL A 373 4.06 30.74 -5.39
CA VAL A 373 5.04 29.67 -5.24
C VAL A 373 6.37 29.93 -5.97
N GLY A 374 6.30 30.58 -7.13
CA GLY A 374 7.47 30.94 -7.93
C GLY A 374 8.12 32.27 -7.55
N SER A 375 7.48 33.11 -6.72
CA SER A 375 8.01 34.44 -6.35
C SER A 375 8.81 34.43 -5.04
N GLU A 376 8.58 33.42 -4.21
CA GLU A 376 9.28 33.23 -2.94
C GLU A 376 10.25 32.06 -3.08
N PRO A 377 11.58 32.28 -3.07
CA PRO A 377 12.55 31.20 -3.31
C PRO A 377 12.60 30.19 -2.16
N PHE A 378 12.76 28.93 -2.49
CA PHE A 378 13.07 27.86 -1.56
C PHE A 378 14.57 27.83 -1.26
N SER A 379 14.93 27.51 -0.02
CA SER A 379 16.33 27.48 0.40
C SER A 379 16.99 26.14 0.05
N GLU A 380 18.32 26.13 -0.08
CA GLU A 380 19.12 24.90 -0.27
C GLU A 380 18.88 23.91 0.87
N GLU A 381 18.76 24.40 2.10
CA GLU A 381 18.52 23.57 3.28
C GLU A 381 17.20 22.79 3.19
N ALA A 382 16.12 23.42 2.74
CA ALA A 382 14.83 22.75 2.55
C ALA A 382 14.91 21.69 1.44
N VAL A 383 15.61 22.02 0.36
CA VAL A 383 15.86 21.09 -0.75
C VAL A 383 16.72 19.91 -0.29
N ASP A 384 17.77 20.13 0.49
CA ASP A 384 18.62 19.07 1.00
C ASP A 384 17.89 18.14 1.95
N ARG A 385 17.04 18.65 2.82
CA ARG A 385 16.17 17.82 3.66
C ARG A 385 15.26 16.92 2.81
N ALA A 386 14.65 17.48 1.78
CA ALA A 386 13.80 16.71 0.86
C ALA A 386 14.59 15.62 0.11
N LYS A 387 15.81 15.91 -0.33
CA LYS A 387 16.72 14.94 -0.97
C LYS A 387 17.07 13.78 -0.04
N VAL A 388 17.37 14.05 1.22
CA VAL A 388 17.65 13.02 2.23
C VAL A 388 16.44 12.09 2.41
N ARG A 389 15.23 12.64 2.48
CA ARG A 389 14.01 11.82 2.57
C ARG A 389 13.79 10.95 1.33
N ALA A 390 13.97 11.53 0.15
CA ALA A 390 13.85 10.80 -1.12
C ALA A 390 14.88 9.66 -1.23
N LYS A 391 16.14 9.95 -0.86
CA LYS A 391 17.21 8.93 -0.81
C LYS A 391 16.83 7.76 0.11
N ARG A 392 16.41 8.05 1.33
CA ARG A 392 15.98 7.04 2.30
C ARG A 392 14.84 6.17 1.75
N ARG A 393 13.85 6.77 1.10
CA ARG A 393 12.76 6.03 0.48
C ARG A 393 13.27 5.06 -0.60
N THR A 394 14.25 5.49 -1.40
CA THR A 394 14.88 4.63 -2.40
C THR A 394 15.70 3.50 -1.77
N ASP A 395 16.46 3.80 -0.72
CA ASP A 395 17.24 2.80 0.02
C ASP A 395 16.31 1.70 0.60
N GLN A 396 15.11 2.08 1.02
CA GLN A 396 14.07 1.13 1.49
C GLN A 396 13.52 0.25 0.36
N LEU A 397 13.27 0.82 -0.82
CA LEU A 397 12.83 0.05 -1.99
C LEU A 397 13.85 -1.03 -2.35
N LEU A 398 15.13 -0.68 -2.33
CA LEU A 398 16.24 -1.60 -2.62
C LEU A 398 16.37 -2.72 -1.58
N SER A 399 15.78 -2.57 -0.39
CA SER A 399 15.84 -3.57 0.68
C SER A 399 14.77 -4.66 0.61
N SER A 400 13.82 -4.60 -0.32
CA SER A 400 12.72 -5.58 -0.47
C SER A 400 12.62 -6.10 -1.90
N ALA A 401 12.61 -7.43 -2.10
CA ALA A 401 12.43 -8.04 -3.42
C ALA A 401 11.12 -7.59 -4.08
N THR A 402 10.02 -7.65 -3.35
CA THR A 402 8.69 -7.24 -3.85
C THR A 402 8.65 -5.75 -4.18
N ALA A 403 9.20 -4.89 -3.31
CA ALA A 403 9.22 -3.45 -3.55
C ALA A 403 10.10 -3.10 -4.76
N MET A 404 11.25 -3.78 -4.90
CA MET A 404 12.14 -3.62 -6.06
C MET A 404 11.47 -4.08 -7.35
N SER A 405 10.79 -5.22 -7.35
CA SER A 405 10.01 -5.72 -8.48
C SER A 405 8.95 -4.72 -8.92
N SER A 406 8.18 -4.17 -7.98
CA SER A 406 7.14 -3.17 -8.26
C SER A 406 7.72 -1.84 -8.78
N ALA A 407 8.86 -1.40 -8.24
CA ALA A 407 9.54 -0.18 -8.67
C ALA A 407 10.09 -0.31 -10.10
N LEU A 408 10.71 -1.46 -10.42
CA LEU A 408 11.19 -1.77 -11.77
C LEU A 408 10.02 -1.86 -12.78
N SER A 409 8.90 -2.47 -12.37
CA SER A 409 7.66 -2.52 -13.17
C SER A 409 7.14 -1.13 -13.49
N SER A 410 7.10 -0.26 -12.49
CA SER A 410 6.64 1.13 -12.67
C SER A 410 7.59 1.94 -13.57
N ALA A 411 8.91 1.78 -13.38
CA ALA A 411 9.89 2.45 -14.22
C ALA A 411 9.87 1.93 -15.67
N ALA A 412 9.67 0.62 -15.87
CA ALA A 412 9.51 0.04 -17.21
C ALA A 412 8.27 0.59 -17.92
N ALA A 413 7.18 0.84 -17.20
CA ALA A 413 5.94 1.39 -17.73
C ALA A 413 6.07 2.84 -18.20
N ILE A 414 6.88 3.65 -17.54
CA ILE A 414 7.19 5.02 -17.98
C ILE A 414 8.29 5.09 -19.06
N GLY A 415 8.72 3.92 -19.57
CA GLY A 415 9.51 3.76 -20.77
C GLY A 415 10.79 2.94 -20.64
N ASP A 416 11.49 2.99 -19.51
CA ASP A 416 12.71 2.24 -19.28
C ASP A 416 12.93 1.99 -17.76
N TRP A 417 13.21 0.74 -17.37
CA TRP A 417 13.45 0.38 -15.98
C TRP A 417 14.64 1.13 -15.35
N ARG A 418 15.61 1.57 -16.14
CA ARG A 418 16.79 2.35 -15.70
C ARG A 418 16.40 3.73 -15.19
N LEU A 419 15.20 4.22 -15.53
CA LEU A 419 14.67 5.46 -14.98
C LEU A 419 14.56 5.43 -13.45
N LEU A 420 14.37 4.26 -12.85
CA LEU A 420 14.40 4.11 -11.39
C LEU A 420 15.67 4.68 -10.78
N PHE A 421 16.81 4.34 -11.36
CA PHE A 421 18.13 4.79 -10.88
C PHE A 421 18.44 6.22 -11.35
N LEU A 422 18.12 6.54 -12.60
CA LEU A 422 18.34 7.88 -13.16
C LEU A 422 17.53 8.94 -12.41
N GLN A 423 16.30 8.67 -12.07
CA GLN A 423 15.44 9.56 -11.28
C GLN A 423 16.02 9.78 -9.88
N ARG A 424 16.47 8.72 -9.22
CA ARG A 424 17.18 8.81 -7.93
C ARG A 424 18.40 9.72 -8.02
N ASP A 425 19.24 9.50 -9.04
CA ASP A 425 20.48 10.25 -9.20
C ASP A 425 20.21 11.71 -9.57
N ARG A 426 19.21 11.98 -10.41
CA ARG A 426 18.73 13.34 -10.70
C ARG A 426 18.23 14.02 -9.42
N ILE A 427 17.42 13.35 -8.61
CA ILE A 427 16.94 13.88 -7.32
C ILE A 427 18.13 14.28 -6.42
N SER A 428 19.18 13.47 -6.37
CA SER A 428 20.35 13.78 -5.55
C SER A 428 21.10 15.05 -5.98
N GLN A 429 20.95 15.44 -7.25
CA GLN A 429 21.62 16.58 -7.86
C GLN A 429 20.75 17.85 -7.89
N VAL A 430 19.46 17.77 -7.53
CA VAL A 430 18.56 18.93 -7.53
C VAL A 430 19.11 20.04 -6.62
N THR A 431 19.09 21.25 -7.12
CA THR A 431 19.46 22.48 -6.39
C THR A 431 18.23 23.32 -6.08
N ALA A 432 18.34 24.26 -5.16
CA ALA A 432 17.27 25.23 -4.91
C ALA A 432 16.94 26.06 -6.16
N ALA A 433 17.94 26.34 -6.98
CA ALA A 433 17.73 27.04 -8.26
C ALA A 433 16.82 26.25 -9.21
N ASP A 434 16.98 24.92 -9.28
CA ASP A 434 16.12 24.04 -10.08
C ASP A 434 14.69 24.03 -9.55
N VAL A 435 14.53 23.92 -8.24
CA VAL A 435 13.19 23.92 -7.60
C VAL A 435 12.51 25.26 -7.84
N ASN A 436 13.21 26.36 -7.69
CA ASN A 436 12.67 27.71 -7.92
C ASN A 436 12.32 27.93 -9.38
N ARG A 437 13.12 27.45 -10.32
CA ARG A 437 12.84 27.50 -11.77
C ARG A 437 11.55 26.75 -12.10
N VAL A 438 11.37 25.52 -11.66
CA VAL A 438 10.15 24.75 -11.96
C VAL A 438 8.94 25.34 -11.25
N ALA A 439 9.10 25.91 -10.06
CA ALA A 439 8.06 26.61 -9.33
C ALA A 439 7.54 27.83 -10.13
N GLN A 440 8.43 28.53 -10.82
CA GLN A 440 8.08 29.65 -11.71
C GLN A 440 7.46 29.20 -13.02
N THR A 441 7.84 28.03 -13.53
CA THR A 441 7.49 27.57 -14.88
C THR A 441 6.12 26.93 -14.95
N TYR A 442 5.78 26.02 -14.00
CA TYR A 442 4.66 25.09 -14.17
C TYR A 442 3.39 25.44 -13.42
N PHE A 443 3.41 26.46 -12.56
CA PHE A 443 2.28 26.82 -11.70
C PHE A 443 1.57 28.15 -12.01
N PRO A 444 1.56 28.62 -13.25
CA PRO A 444 0.71 29.77 -13.56
C PRO A 444 -0.76 29.38 -13.41
N GLU A 445 -1.58 30.34 -13.01
CA GLU A 445 -3.02 30.19 -12.83
C GLU A 445 -3.70 29.53 -14.05
N TYR A 446 -3.19 29.76 -15.26
CA TYR A 446 -3.71 29.19 -16.49
C TYR A 446 -3.33 27.73 -16.76
N ASN A 447 -2.54 27.09 -15.93
CA ASN A 447 -2.22 25.65 -15.98
C ASN A 447 -2.93 24.86 -14.88
N ARG A 448 -3.91 25.45 -14.21
CA ARG A 448 -4.51 24.91 -12.99
C ARG A 448 -5.91 24.32 -13.21
N THR A 449 -6.15 23.15 -12.62
CA THR A 449 -7.48 22.57 -12.44
C THR A 449 -7.79 22.49 -10.97
N VAL A 450 -8.83 23.13 -10.51
CA VAL A 450 -9.24 23.14 -9.10
C VAL A 450 -10.50 22.31 -8.91
N GLY A 451 -10.45 21.37 -7.98
CA GLY A 451 -11.59 20.64 -7.53
C GLY A 451 -11.92 20.96 -6.08
N VAL A 452 -13.17 21.16 -5.81
CA VAL A 452 -13.66 21.38 -4.44
C VAL A 452 -14.77 20.40 -4.12
N PHE A 453 -14.56 19.61 -3.11
CA PHE A 453 -15.61 18.84 -2.50
C PHE A 453 -16.28 19.69 -1.43
N TYR A 454 -17.45 20.14 -1.72
CA TYR A 454 -18.33 20.69 -0.72
C TYR A 454 -19.16 19.54 -0.17
N PRO A 455 -19.11 19.24 1.10
CA PRO A 455 -20.17 18.47 1.74
C PRO A 455 -21.51 19.10 1.42
N THR A 456 -21.68 19.41 0.45
CA THR A 456 -22.65 20.00 -0.42
C THR A 456 -22.11 20.62 -1.64
N ASP A 457 -20.02 22.05 -4.10
CA ASP A 457 -19.59 22.84 -5.51
C ASP A 457 -18.37 23.05 -6.27
N VAL A 458 -14.63 25.41 -10.57
CA VAL A 458 -13.84 26.04 -11.98
C VAL A 458 -12.44 26.14 -12.61
N PRO A 459 -10.45 26.76 -15.09
CA PRO A 459 -9.09 26.52 -15.77
C PRO A 459 -8.19 27.58 -16.48
N LYS A 460 -6.65 27.32 -16.86
CA LYS A 460 -5.69 28.00 -17.75
C LYS A 460 -4.52 27.14 -18.26
N ARG A 461 -3.70 27.53 -19.21
CA ARG A 461 -2.75 26.68 -19.97
C ARG A 461 -1.27 26.94 -19.77
N LEU A 462 -0.46 25.87 -19.95
CA LEU A 462 0.99 25.85 -20.12
C LEU A 462 1.40 24.79 -21.17
N SER A 463 2.40 25.08 -21.99
CA SER A 463 3.06 24.06 -22.83
C SER A 463 4.08 23.29 -22.01
N ILE A 464 3.96 21.98 -21.96
CA ILE A 464 4.86 21.10 -21.21
C ILE A 464 5.82 20.41 -22.19
N PRO A 465 7.15 20.51 -21.97
CA PRO A 465 8.12 19.92 -22.88
C PRO A 465 8.02 18.38 -22.87
N ALA A 466 8.15 17.79 -24.04
CA ALA A 466 8.24 16.34 -24.21
C ALA A 466 9.69 15.87 -24.21
N VAL A 467 9.90 14.60 -23.87
CA VAL A 467 11.18 13.91 -24.03
C VAL A 467 11.26 13.29 -25.43
N GLU A 468 12.23 13.71 -26.22
CA GLU A 468 12.40 13.22 -27.61
C GLU A 468 12.69 11.72 -27.68
N SER A 469 13.51 11.22 -26.78
CA SER A 469 13.88 9.80 -26.72
C SER A 469 14.33 9.36 -25.35
N ILE A 470 13.58 8.43 -24.74
CA ILE A 470 13.93 7.83 -23.45
C ILE A 470 15.24 7.04 -23.56
N ALA A 471 15.47 6.37 -24.69
CA ALA A 471 16.72 5.65 -24.96
C ALA A 471 17.94 6.58 -24.89
N ASN A 472 17.82 7.80 -25.42
CA ASN A 472 18.89 8.79 -25.35
C ASN A 472 19.12 9.31 -23.93
N VAL A 473 18.07 9.41 -23.12
CA VAL A 473 18.15 9.87 -21.73
C VAL A 473 18.99 8.92 -20.86
N VAL A 474 18.90 7.62 -21.11
CA VAL A 474 19.53 6.59 -20.26
C VAL A 474 20.74 5.89 -20.91
N LYS A 475 21.06 6.15 -22.20
CA LYS A 475 22.03 5.34 -22.96
C LYS A 475 23.42 5.30 -22.36
N ASP A 476 23.88 6.41 -21.78
CA ASP A 476 25.22 6.56 -21.20
C ASP A 476 25.20 6.41 -19.67
N TYR A 477 24.01 6.13 -19.09
CA TYR A 477 23.85 6.00 -17.66
C TYR A 477 24.34 4.63 -17.16
N LYS A 478 25.29 4.61 -16.26
CA LYS A 478 25.93 3.41 -15.72
C LYS A 478 25.52 3.06 -14.29
N GLY A 479 24.76 3.92 -13.65
CA GLY A 479 24.42 3.78 -12.23
C GLY A 479 25.52 4.19 -11.27
N GLY A 480 25.25 4.04 -9.99
CA GLY A 480 26.22 4.22 -8.91
C GLY A 480 26.97 2.91 -8.59
N LYS A 481 27.69 2.91 -7.49
CA LYS A 481 28.38 1.71 -6.98
C LYS A 481 27.33 0.68 -6.55
N ALA A 482 27.47 -0.56 -6.99
CA ALA A 482 26.59 -1.64 -6.55
C ALA A 482 26.72 -1.87 -5.03
N ILE A 483 25.57 -2.06 -4.38
CA ILE A 483 25.52 -2.40 -2.95
C ILE A 483 25.90 -3.87 -2.79
N GLU A 484 26.77 -4.17 -1.84
CA GLU A 484 27.21 -5.54 -1.54
C GLU A 484 26.01 -6.43 -1.18
N SER A 485 26.02 -7.66 -1.67
CA SER A 485 25.00 -8.65 -1.34
C SER A 485 25.12 -9.09 0.12
N GLY A 486 23.99 -9.50 0.73
CA GLY A 486 23.96 -10.10 2.04
C GLY A 486 24.35 -11.59 2.02
N GLU A 487 24.27 -12.23 3.16
CA GLU A 487 24.45 -13.68 3.32
C GLU A 487 23.18 -14.46 2.93
N ALA A 488 23.33 -15.72 2.55
CA ALA A 488 22.19 -16.63 2.49
C ALA A 488 21.72 -16.98 3.91
N PHE A 489 20.49 -16.62 4.22
CA PHE A 489 19.89 -16.85 5.53
C PHE A 489 18.63 -17.72 5.40
N GLU A 490 18.59 -18.84 6.08
CA GLU A 490 17.43 -19.72 6.14
C GLU A 490 16.50 -19.32 7.29
N PRO A 491 15.25 -18.88 7.04
CA PRO A 491 14.33 -18.39 8.07
C PRO A 491 13.56 -19.53 8.76
N THR A 492 14.25 -20.67 9.03
CA THR A 492 13.67 -21.75 9.81
C THR A 492 13.65 -21.40 11.31
N PRO A 493 12.66 -21.89 12.06
CA PRO A 493 12.61 -21.68 13.51
C PRO A 493 13.92 -22.08 14.21
N GLU A 494 14.51 -23.20 13.82
CA GLU A 494 15.74 -23.72 14.40
C GLU A 494 16.95 -22.82 14.11
N ASN A 495 17.10 -22.34 12.88
CA ASN A 495 18.20 -21.46 12.52
C ASN A 495 18.07 -20.10 13.20
N ILE A 496 16.85 -19.55 13.29
CA ILE A 496 16.59 -18.31 14.00
C ILE A 496 16.95 -18.47 15.48
N ASP A 497 16.45 -19.51 16.16
CA ASP A 497 16.74 -19.74 17.57
C ASP A 497 18.24 -19.99 17.82
N ALA A 498 18.91 -20.78 16.97
CA ALA A 498 20.33 -21.09 17.10
C ALA A 498 21.23 -19.85 16.96
N ARG A 499 20.81 -18.86 16.19
CA ARG A 499 21.55 -17.62 15.97
C ARG A 499 21.12 -16.47 16.87
N THR A 500 19.96 -16.61 17.53
CA THR A 500 19.42 -15.58 18.42
C THR A 500 20.14 -15.61 19.78
N LYS A 501 20.60 -14.43 20.21
CA LYS A 501 21.12 -14.24 21.57
C LYS A 501 20.08 -13.47 22.40
N THR A 502 19.63 -14.08 23.48
CA THR A 502 18.68 -13.47 24.42
C THR A 502 19.38 -13.03 25.69
N ILE A 503 19.06 -11.84 26.18
CA ILE A 503 19.60 -11.24 27.41
C ILE A 503 18.41 -10.72 28.24
N GLU A 504 18.40 -11.01 29.52
CA GLU A 504 17.43 -10.45 30.48
C GLU A 504 18.18 -9.78 31.65
N ILE A 505 17.85 -8.53 31.91
CA ILE A 505 18.49 -7.71 32.93
C ILE A 505 17.43 -6.83 33.60
N GLU A 506 17.19 -7.07 34.90
CA GLU A 506 16.25 -6.28 35.70
C GLU A 506 14.85 -6.10 35.09
N GLY A 507 14.37 -7.09 34.33
CA GLY A 507 13.08 -7.11 33.66
C GLY A 507 13.11 -6.62 32.22
N LEU A 508 14.15 -5.92 31.77
CA LEU A 508 14.39 -5.62 30.36
C LEU A 508 14.83 -6.90 29.63
N LYS A 509 14.12 -7.25 28.56
CA LYS A 509 14.40 -8.44 27.74
C LYS A 509 14.85 -8.03 26.35
N ILE A 510 15.98 -8.54 25.90
CA ILE A 510 16.60 -8.21 24.61
C ILE A 510 16.83 -9.50 23.82
N SER A 511 16.42 -9.54 22.58
CA SER A 511 16.65 -10.63 21.64
C SER A 511 17.36 -10.11 20.38
N LEU A 512 18.46 -10.73 20.00
CA LEU A 512 19.42 -10.23 19.02
C LEU A 512 19.68 -11.30 17.96
N LEU A 513 19.40 -10.98 16.69
CA LEU A 513 19.66 -11.86 15.55
C LEU A 513 20.56 -11.13 14.54
N PRO A 514 21.89 -11.18 14.71
CA PRO A 514 22.81 -10.59 13.73
C PRO A 514 22.84 -11.44 12.45
N LYS A 515 22.68 -10.79 11.32
CA LYS A 515 22.83 -11.39 9.99
C LYS A 515 23.22 -10.34 8.96
N LYS A 516 24.07 -10.68 7.99
CA LYS A 516 24.42 -9.77 6.90
C LYS A 516 23.27 -9.69 5.89
N ASN A 517 22.85 -8.49 5.58
CA ASN A 517 21.85 -8.25 4.55
C ASN A 517 22.34 -7.18 3.55
N ARG A 518 21.67 -7.09 2.40
CA ARG A 518 22.00 -6.06 1.42
C ARG A 518 21.65 -4.68 1.98
N GLY A 519 22.60 -3.74 1.87
CA GLY A 519 22.45 -2.38 2.37
C GLY A 519 22.71 -2.22 3.85
N GLN A 520 23.18 -3.29 4.54
CA GLN A 520 23.57 -3.26 5.96
C GLN A 520 22.45 -2.71 6.85
N THR A 521 21.20 -3.13 6.57
CA THR A 521 20.02 -2.66 7.29
C THR A 521 19.85 -3.38 8.62
N VAL A 522 19.28 -2.68 9.59
CA VAL A 522 18.96 -3.17 10.93
C VAL A 522 17.52 -2.80 11.24
N SER A 523 16.69 -3.80 11.55
CA SER A 523 15.33 -3.61 12.04
C SER A 523 15.30 -3.86 13.54
N MET A 524 14.82 -2.89 14.31
CA MET A 524 14.57 -3.03 15.74
C MET A 524 13.08 -2.86 16.03
N THR A 525 12.54 -3.72 16.84
CA THR A 525 11.19 -3.61 17.40
C THR A 525 11.28 -3.58 18.91
N MET A 526 10.55 -2.68 19.54
CA MET A 526 10.46 -2.57 20.99
C MET A 526 9.01 -2.45 21.43
N SER A 527 8.66 -3.15 22.49
CA SER A 527 7.39 -3.03 23.18
C SER A 527 7.64 -2.69 24.65
N ILE A 528 7.11 -1.58 25.12
CA ILE A 528 7.14 -1.20 26.52
C ILE A 528 5.74 -1.41 27.09
N ARG A 529 5.66 -2.20 28.16
CA ARG A 529 4.41 -2.47 28.86
C ARG A 529 4.32 -1.65 30.12
N TYR A 530 3.15 -1.09 30.38
CA TYR A 530 2.97 -0.17 31.51
C TYR A 530 1.57 -0.25 32.10
N GLY A 531 1.47 0.15 33.35
CA GLY A 531 0.21 0.23 34.07
C GLY A 531 -0.48 -1.11 34.33
N ASN A 532 -1.72 -1.03 34.71
CA ASN A 532 -2.59 -2.16 35.03
C ASN A 532 -4.06 -1.73 34.93
N GLU A 533 -4.99 -2.62 35.22
CA GLU A 533 -6.42 -2.36 35.12
C GLU A 533 -6.88 -1.16 35.96
N GLU A 534 -6.31 -1.01 37.18
CA GLU A 534 -6.67 0.07 38.11
C GLU A 534 -6.07 1.42 37.68
N SER A 535 -4.79 1.42 37.32
CA SER A 535 -4.07 2.66 37.03
C SER A 535 -4.44 3.30 35.69
N LEU A 536 -4.99 2.50 34.76
CA LEU A 536 -5.45 2.93 33.45
C LEU A 536 -6.97 3.07 33.34
N ALA A 537 -7.71 2.77 34.41
CA ALA A 537 -9.16 2.99 34.46
C ALA A 537 -9.52 4.45 34.13
N ASN A 538 -10.47 4.67 33.22
CA ASN A 538 -10.88 5.98 32.69
C ASN A 538 -9.76 6.78 31.96
N LYS A 539 -8.62 6.18 31.65
CA LYS A 539 -7.45 6.86 31.04
C LYS A 539 -7.09 6.33 29.65
N THR A 540 -7.89 5.44 29.08
CA THR A 540 -7.58 4.75 27.82
C THR A 540 -7.39 5.70 26.64
N THR A 541 -8.20 6.74 26.54
CA THR A 541 -8.12 7.75 25.48
C THR A 541 -6.84 8.58 25.59
N ALA A 542 -6.49 9.04 26.78
CA ALA A 542 -5.26 9.77 27.03
C ALA A 542 -4.01 8.87 26.79
N ALA A 543 -4.06 7.62 27.26
CA ALA A 543 -3.00 6.63 27.03
C ALA A 543 -2.77 6.34 25.54
N GLY A 544 -3.83 6.36 24.74
CA GLY A 544 -3.77 6.20 23.28
C GLY A 544 -3.03 7.31 22.54
N LEU A 545 -2.87 8.47 23.14
CA LEU A 545 -2.19 9.62 22.53
C LEU A 545 -0.68 9.67 22.84
N ILE A 546 -0.20 8.90 23.82
CA ILE A 546 1.20 8.94 24.27
C ILE A 546 2.18 8.73 23.12
N GLY A 547 2.00 7.66 22.33
CA GLY A 547 2.92 7.32 21.26
C GLY A 547 3.10 8.43 20.22
N GLY A 548 2.00 9.10 19.85
CA GLY A 548 2.03 10.24 18.94
C GLY A 548 2.74 11.46 19.54
N MET A 549 2.56 11.69 20.83
CA MET A 549 3.20 12.81 21.54
C MET A 549 4.69 12.61 21.77
N LEU A 550 5.17 11.38 21.92
CA LEU A 550 6.60 11.09 22.01
C LEU A 550 7.35 11.47 20.72
N MET A 551 6.69 11.33 19.57
CA MET A 551 7.25 11.72 18.27
C MET A 551 7.08 13.21 17.95
N ALA A 552 6.45 13.98 18.83
CA ALA A 552 6.28 15.42 18.66
C ALA A 552 7.53 16.25 19.05
N GLY A 553 8.58 15.60 19.53
CA GLY A 553 9.87 16.21 19.86
C GLY A 553 10.35 15.91 21.28
N THR A 554 11.55 16.33 21.57
CA THR A 554 12.22 16.20 22.88
C THR A 554 12.49 17.59 23.47
N ASN A 555 12.90 17.66 24.72
CA ASN A 555 13.30 18.93 25.34
C ASN A 555 14.46 19.64 24.61
N LYS A 556 15.18 18.93 23.74
CA LYS A 556 16.31 19.47 22.98
C LYS A 556 16.02 19.68 21.50
N LEU A 557 15.06 18.90 20.96
CA LEU A 557 14.74 18.87 19.56
C LEU A 557 13.21 19.00 19.43
N ASP A 558 12.74 20.03 18.75
CA ASP A 558 11.34 20.08 18.35
C ASP A 558 11.05 18.98 17.30
N ARG A 559 9.80 18.86 16.85
CA ARG A 559 9.40 17.82 15.90
C ARG A 559 10.23 17.86 14.61
N GLN A 560 10.49 19.06 14.10
CA GLN A 560 11.28 19.25 12.89
C GLN A 560 12.73 18.83 13.10
N ALA A 561 13.37 19.36 14.14
CA ALA A 561 14.75 19.03 14.47
C ALA A 561 14.94 17.54 14.78
N LEU A 562 13.93 16.90 15.40
CA LEU A 562 13.93 15.46 15.62
C LEU A 562 13.89 14.70 14.29
N GLN A 563 13.04 15.12 13.34
CA GLN A 563 12.97 14.53 12.02
C GLN A 563 14.28 14.73 11.24
N GLU A 564 14.85 15.94 11.28
CA GLU A 564 16.13 16.26 10.67
C GLU A 564 17.28 15.43 11.28
N GLN A 565 17.26 15.20 12.57
CA GLN A 565 18.24 14.34 13.22
C GLN A 565 18.10 12.88 12.78
N MET A 566 16.89 12.36 12.70
CA MET A 566 16.63 11.02 12.16
C MET A 566 17.12 10.90 10.70
N ASP A 567 16.84 11.90 9.89
CA ASP A 567 17.25 11.95 8.49
C ASP A 567 18.78 12.01 8.35
N LYS A 568 19.42 12.85 9.16
CA LYS A 568 20.89 13.04 9.19
C LYS A 568 21.64 11.76 9.54
N ILE A 569 21.17 11.00 10.51
CA ILE A 569 21.79 9.72 10.89
C ILE A 569 21.27 8.52 10.09
N GLY A 570 20.34 8.75 9.18
CA GLY A 570 19.77 7.69 8.32
C GLY A 570 18.93 6.65 9.10
N VAL A 571 18.22 7.09 10.13
CA VAL A 571 17.38 6.23 10.99
C VAL A 571 15.93 6.63 10.84
N GLN A 572 15.02 5.67 10.91
CA GLN A 572 13.58 5.89 11.05
C GLN A 572 13.09 5.31 12.36
N ILE A 573 12.40 6.12 13.15
CA ILE A 573 11.75 5.67 14.37
C ILE A 573 10.26 5.95 14.25
N PHE A 574 9.45 4.93 14.52
CA PHE A 574 8.00 5.05 14.55
C PHE A 574 7.48 4.62 15.92
N ALA A 575 6.60 5.42 16.48
CA ALA A 575 5.81 5.05 17.64
C ALA A 575 4.39 4.65 17.20
N GLY A 576 3.91 3.50 17.65
CA GLY A 576 2.56 3.00 17.29
C GLY A 576 2.27 1.65 17.91
N ALA A 577 1.04 1.17 17.78
CA ALA A 577 0.70 -0.19 18.18
C ALA A 577 1.36 -1.19 17.24
N GLY A 578 2.35 -1.91 17.73
CA GLY A 578 2.99 -3.01 17.00
C GLY A 578 1.98 -4.13 16.71
N GLY A 579 1.63 -4.28 15.46
CA GLY A 579 0.76 -5.34 14.97
C GLY A 579 0.24 -5.00 13.57
N GLY A 580 0.74 -5.70 12.57
CA GLY A 580 0.44 -5.50 11.16
C GLY A 580 -1.04 -5.63 10.81
N GLY A 581 -1.76 -4.54 10.93
CA GLY A 581 -3.14 -4.40 10.49
C GLY A 581 -3.30 -3.15 9.64
N ARG A 582 -3.47 -3.31 8.36
CA ARG A 582 -3.68 -2.24 7.36
C ARG A 582 -4.97 -1.44 7.52
N ARG A 583 -5.70 -1.55 8.64
CA ARG A 583 -6.98 -0.86 8.86
C ARG A 583 -7.05 -0.28 10.28
N GLY A 584 -7.00 1.03 10.35
CA GLY A 584 -7.46 1.84 11.48
C GLY A 584 -6.36 2.34 12.40
N GLY A 585 -6.19 3.64 12.43
CA GLY A 585 -5.68 4.51 13.48
C GLY A 585 -4.46 4.02 14.28
N GLY A 586 -3.29 4.56 13.99
CA GLY A 586 -2.07 4.34 14.76
C GLY A 586 -2.11 4.93 16.18
N GLY A 587 -3.04 4.44 17.02
CA GLY A 587 -3.02 4.76 18.45
C GLY A 587 -2.34 3.63 19.23
N SER A 588 -1.48 3.97 20.21
CA SER A 588 -0.99 3.01 21.19
C SER A 588 -2.18 2.41 21.95
N ARG A 589 -2.12 1.10 22.25
CA ARG A 589 -3.10 0.50 23.15
C ARG A 589 -2.77 0.92 24.57
N ALA A 590 -3.79 1.24 25.37
CA ALA A 590 -3.58 1.44 26.80
C ALA A 590 -2.83 0.24 27.40
N GLY A 591 -1.77 0.52 28.13
CA GLY A 591 -0.89 -0.51 28.71
C GLY A 591 0.26 -1.00 27.83
N GLN A 592 0.40 -0.50 26.59
CA GLN A 592 1.49 -0.86 25.69
C GLN A 592 1.90 0.29 24.78
N LEU A 593 3.19 0.59 24.74
CA LEU A 593 3.83 1.42 23.71
C LEU A 593 4.69 0.52 22.84
N ALA A 594 4.59 0.68 21.55
CA ALA A 594 5.41 -0.05 20.60
C ALA A 594 6.23 0.93 19.76
N PHE A 595 7.46 0.57 19.48
CA PHE A 595 8.35 1.31 18.59
C PHE A 595 8.95 0.35 17.56
N SER A 596 9.12 0.86 16.37
CA SER A 596 9.95 0.22 15.35
C SER A 596 11.01 1.19 14.90
N MET A 597 12.21 0.70 14.69
CA MET A 597 13.32 1.48 14.16
C MET A 597 13.98 0.74 13.00
N GLU A 598 14.17 1.46 11.92
CA GLU A 598 14.96 1.03 10.77
C GLU A 598 16.23 1.89 10.72
N ALA A 599 17.37 1.23 10.64
CA ALA A 599 18.67 1.89 10.64
C ALA A 599 19.65 1.15 9.71
N LYS A 600 20.82 1.72 9.49
CA LYS A 600 21.99 1.00 8.96
C LYS A 600 22.92 0.57 10.09
N ARG A 601 23.79 -0.40 9.79
CA ARG A 601 24.81 -0.88 10.74
C ARG A 601 25.59 0.27 11.40
N GLU A 602 25.98 1.27 10.62
CA GLU A 602 26.75 2.43 11.09
C GLU A 602 25.98 3.39 11.97
N SER A 603 24.64 3.38 11.90
CA SER A 603 23.77 4.33 12.59
C SER A 603 22.84 3.71 13.64
N VAL A 604 22.80 2.38 13.78
CA VAL A 604 21.88 1.71 14.72
C VAL A 604 22.11 2.16 16.18
N VAL A 605 23.34 2.33 16.61
CA VAL A 605 23.66 2.79 17.97
C VAL A 605 23.17 4.21 18.19
N GLN A 606 23.42 5.12 17.24
CA GLN A 606 22.91 6.49 17.27
C GLN A 606 21.38 6.56 17.25
N GLY A 607 20.75 5.62 16.51
CA GLY A 607 19.30 5.47 16.51
C GLY A 607 18.74 5.05 17.88
N ILE A 608 19.42 4.14 18.60
CA ILE A 608 19.05 3.74 19.96
C ILE A 608 19.22 4.89 20.93
N GLU A 609 20.30 5.64 20.84
CA GLU A 609 20.54 6.87 21.65
C GLU A 609 19.45 7.92 21.41
N LEU A 610 19.10 8.15 20.16
CA LEU A 610 18.02 9.07 19.80
C LEU A 610 16.66 8.59 20.34
N LEU A 611 16.39 7.28 20.25
CA LEU A 611 15.18 6.69 20.85
C LEU A 611 15.20 6.86 22.37
N GLY A 612 16.34 6.66 23.03
CA GLY A 612 16.55 6.95 24.44
C GLY A 612 16.21 8.40 24.78
N GLN A 613 16.68 9.36 23.99
CA GLN A 613 16.34 10.78 24.15
C GLN A 613 14.83 11.05 23.99
N ILE A 614 14.17 10.43 22.99
CA ILE A 614 12.71 10.52 22.81
C ILE A 614 11.97 10.02 24.04
N LEU A 615 12.45 8.93 24.64
CA LEU A 615 11.81 8.29 25.78
C LEU A 615 12.08 9.04 27.11
N HIS A 616 13.28 9.56 27.33
CA HIS A 616 13.63 10.23 28.61
C HIS A 616 13.27 11.70 28.67
N GLU A 617 13.31 12.37 27.53
CA GLU A 617 13.19 13.82 27.44
C GLU A 617 12.07 14.29 26.51
N PRO A 618 10.88 13.65 26.49
CA PRO A 618 9.80 14.07 25.59
C PRO A 618 9.30 15.48 25.96
N ALA A 619 9.15 16.32 24.94
CA ALA A 619 8.74 17.72 25.15
C ALA A 619 7.26 17.89 25.46
N PHE A 620 6.40 17.00 24.95
CA PHE A 620 4.94 17.09 24.99
C PHE A 620 4.41 18.49 24.62
N PRO A 621 4.71 19.02 23.42
CA PRO A 621 4.32 20.38 23.06
C PRO A 621 2.79 20.49 22.97
N LYS A 622 2.25 21.55 23.58
CA LYS A 622 0.81 21.74 23.68
C LYS A 622 0.13 21.92 22.32
N ASP A 623 0.77 22.65 21.43
CA ASP A 623 0.22 22.92 20.10
C ASP A 623 0.15 21.65 19.26
N ASP A 624 1.17 20.79 19.34
CA ASP A 624 1.18 19.46 18.70
C ASP A 624 0.08 18.54 19.25
N PHE A 625 -0.14 18.61 20.55
CA PHE A 625 -1.21 17.86 21.19
C PHE A 625 -2.59 18.29 20.66
N GLU A 626 -2.88 19.59 20.65
CA GLU A 626 -4.16 20.09 20.15
C GLU A 626 -4.34 19.81 18.64
N GLN A 627 -3.27 19.92 17.88
CA GLN A 627 -3.30 19.58 16.45
C GLN A 627 -3.54 18.08 16.24
N MET A 628 -2.86 17.20 16.98
CA MET A 628 -3.06 15.75 16.90
C MET A 628 -4.49 15.38 17.31
N LYS A 629 -5.01 15.99 18.34
CA LYS A 629 -6.38 15.84 18.82
C LYS A 629 -7.38 16.24 17.73
N THR A 630 -7.19 17.41 17.14
CA THR A 630 -8.01 17.92 16.03
C THR A 630 -7.99 16.99 14.83
N ARG A 631 -6.81 16.54 14.39
CA ARG A 631 -6.65 15.56 13.29
C ARG A 631 -7.37 14.25 13.59
N THR A 632 -7.30 13.78 14.84
CA THR A 632 -7.94 12.53 15.25
C THR A 632 -9.46 12.67 15.24
N ILE A 633 -9.97 13.77 15.77
CA ILE A 633 -11.42 14.09 15.78
C ILE A 633 -11.95 14.17 14.34
N SER A 634 -11.30 14.93 13.45
CA SER A 634 -11.69 15.10 12.06
C SER A 634 -11.73 13.76 11.32
N ARG A 635 -10.71 12.92 11.52
CA ARG A 635 -10.68 11.57 10.93
C ARG A 635 -11.83 10.70 11.43
N MET A 636 -12.14 10.75 12.72
CA MET A 636 -13.25 9.99 13.30
C MET A 636 -14.60 10.48 12.76
N GLN A 637 -14.78 11.78 12.64
CA GLN A 637 -15.97 12.37 12.05
C GLN A 637 -16.19 11.90 10.61
N SER A 638 -15.12 11.84 9.80
CA SER A 638 -15.18 11.27 8.45
C SER A 638 -15.60 9.80 8.44
N MET A 639 -15.14 9.02 9.43
CA MET A 639 -15.49 7.59 9.55
C MET A 639 -16.95 7.36 9.99
N MET A 640 -17.57 8.33 10.63
CA MET A 640 -18.96 8.20 11.12
C MET A 640 -20.04 8.16 10.02
N THR A 641 -19.65 8.34 8.77
CA THR A 641 -20.55 8.17 7.62
C THR A 641 -20.26 6.92 6.81
N GLU A 642 -19.20 6.17 7.19
CA GLU A 642 -18.73 5.01 6.44
C GLU A 642 -19.37 3.70 6.94
N PRO A 643 -20.00 2.90 6.04
CA PRO A 643 -20.68 1.65 6.45
C PRO A 643 -19.77 0.68 7.20
N ASP A 644 -18.51 0.52 6.74
CA ASP A 644 -17.52 -0.40 7.33
C ASP A 644 -17.13 0.05 8.75
N ALA A 645 -16.90 1.34 8.94
CA ALA A 645 -16.52 1.89 10.23
C ALA A 645 -17.63 1.80 11.26
N LEU A 646 -18.86 2.14 10.87
CA LEU A 646 -20.02 2.09 11.76
C LEU A 646 -20.39 0.66 12.15
N SER A 647 -20.31 -0.30 11.20
CA SER A 647 -20.55 -1.71 11.52
C SER A 647 -19.47 -2.27 12.43
N GLY A 648 -18.20 -1.92 12.20
CA GLY A 648 -17.07 -2.31 13.05
C GLY A 648 -17.19 -1.76 14.48
N ASP A 649 -17.57 -0.50 14.62
CA ASP A 649 -17.83 0.16 15.90
C ASP A 649 -18.94 -0.57 16.67
N ARG A 650 -20.08 -0.79 16.04
CA ARG A 650 -21.22 -1.48 16.64
C ARG A 650 -20.90 -2.93 17.03
N LEU A 651 -20.16 -3.64 16.19
CA LEU A 651 -19.72 -5.00 16.50
C LEU A 651 -18.77 -5.03 17.69
N GLY A 652 -17.76 -4.15 17.71
CA GLY A 652 -16.82 -4.04 18.80
C GLY A 652 -17.49 -3.88 20.17
N GLN A 653 -18.47 -3.01 20.25
CA GLN A 653 -19.30 -2.82 21.47
C GLN A 653 -20.11 -4.07 21.81
N ALA A 654 -20.73 -4.68 20.80
CA ALA A 654 -21.56 -5.87 21.01
C ALA A 654 -20.76 -7.10 21.46
N LEU A 655 -19.48 -7.18 21.16
CA LEU A 655 -18.59 -8.28 21.56
C LEU A 655 -17.89 -8.06 22.92
N SER A 656 -18.14 -6.96 23.60
CA SER A 656 -17.54 -6.61 24.90
C SER A 656 -18.63 -6.31 25.93
N ASP A 657 -18.46 -6.74 27.16
CA ASP A 657 -19.37 -6.49 28.30
C ASP A 657 -18.68 -5.77 29.47
N TYR A 658 -17.46 -5.31 29.26
CA TYR A 658 -16.75 -4.52 30.28
C TYR A 658 -17.45 -3.18 30.52
N PRO A 659 -17.63 -2.77 31.80
CA PRO A 659 -18.32 -1.54 32.13
C PRO A 659 -17.51 -0.30 31.72
N ARG A 660 -18.20 0.79 31.52
CA ARG A 660 -17.57 2.09 31.27
C ARG A 660 -16.59 2.43 32.38
N GLY A 661 -15.42 2.91 32.00
CA GLY A 661 -14.30 3.21 32.91
C GLY A 661 -13.30 2.07 33.07
N ASP A 662 -13.67 0.83 32.78
CA ASP A 662 -12.70 -0.26 32.68
C ASP A 662 -11.77 -0.04 31.49
N VAL A 663 -10.48 -0.35 31.65
CA VAL A 663 -9.49 -0.22 30.57
C VAL A 663 -9.81 -1.09 29.36
N ARG A 664 -10.64 -2.12 29.54
CA ARG A 664 -11.10 -3.05 28.50
C ARG A 664 -12.43 -2.62 27.84
N TYR A 665 -13.07 -1.59 28.34
CA TYR A 665 -14.28 -1.05 27.75
C TYR A 665 -14.07 -0.67 26.28
N VAL A 666 -15.06 -0.88 25.44
CA VAL A 666 -15.07 -0.51 24.03
C VAL A 666 -16.02 0.67 23.84
N PRO A 667 -15.53 1.91 23.81
CA PRO A 667 -16.37 3.08 23.62
C PRO A 667 -16.91 3.14 22.19
N SER A 668 -18.09 3.69 22.01
CA SER A 668 -18.59 4.06 20.69
C SER A 668 -17.76 5.20 20.09
N MET A 669 -17.78 5.36 18.76
CA MET A 669 -17.14 6.50 18.09
C MET A 669 -17.58 7.84 18.68
N GLN A 670 -18.87 7.99 19.02
CA GLN A 670 -19.39 9.21 19.65
C GLN A 670 -18.83 9.44 21.07
N GLU A 671 -18.73 8.36 21.86
CA GLU A 671 -18.12 8.45 23.19
C GLU A 671 -16.65 8.80 23.07
N LEU A 672 -15.94 8.16 22.16
CA LEU A 672 -14.52 8.42 21.94
C LEU A 672 -14.27 9.85 21.43
N LEU A 673 -15.12 10.40 20.55
CA LEU A 673 -15.10 11.82 20.16
C LEU A 673 -15.30 12.73 21.37
N SER A 674 -16.28 12.41 22.21
CA SER A 674 -16.54 13.17 23.43
C SER A 674 -15.39 13.10 24.42
N GLU A 675 -14.74 11.95 24.55
CA GLU A 675 -13.57 11.78 25.40
C GLU A 675 -12.35 12.54 24.85
N LEU A 676 -12.05 12.37 23.56
CA LEU A 676 -10.95 13.10 22.89
C LEU A 676 -11.11 14.62 23.05
N SER A 677 -12.33 15.14 22.93
CA SER A 677 -12.56 16.58 23.11
C SER A 677 -12.19 17.08 24.51
N ARG A 678 -12.23 16.22 25.54
CA ARG A 678 -12.02 16.55 26.96
C ARG A 678 -10.62 16.24 27.47
N VAL A 679 -9.93 15.27 26.85
CA VAL A 679 -8.59 14.88 27.26
C VAL A 679 -7.65 16.09 27.32
N GLN A 680 -6.92 16.20 28.41
CA GLN A 680 -5.93 17.23 28.64
C GLN A 680 -4.51 16.67 28.49
N LEU A 681 -3.59 17.50 28.05
CA LEU A 681 -2.18 17.12 27.88
C LEU A 681 -1.56 16.60 29.19
N ASP A 682 -1.91 17.20 30.29
CA ASP A 682 -1.39 16.82 31.61
C ASP A 682 -1.75 15.38 32.00
N GLU A 683 -2.90 14.87 31.56
CA GLU A 683 -3.28 13.48 31.78
C GLU A 683 -2.37 12.52 30.99
N VAL A 684 -2.00 12.89 29.76
CA VAL A 684 -1.07 12.12 28.92
C VAL A 684 0.33 12.09 29.58
N ILE A 685 0.80 13.24 30.04
CA ILE A 685 2.09 13.41 30.73
C ILE A 685 2.13 12.64 32.05
N GLU A 686 1.05 12.69 32.83
CA GLU A 686 0.95 11.97 34.10
C GLU A 686 1.06 10.45 33.89
N ILE A 687 0.28 9.89 32.94
CA ILE A 687 0.34 8.47 32.63
C ILE A 687 1.75 8.07 32.22
N TYR A 688 2.35 8.83 31.31
CA TYR A 688 3.69 8.57 30.82
C TYR A 688 4.73 8.55 31.96
N ARG A 689 4.83 9.62 32.69
CA ARG A 689 5.86 9.80 33.76
C ARG A 689 5.74 8.79 34.88
N ARG A 690 4.53 8.42 35.28
CA ARG A 690 4.31 7.54 36.42
C ARG A 690 4.29 6.05 36.08
N GLN A 691 3.93 5.70 34.83
CA GLN A 691 3.63 4.30 34.52
C GLN A 691 4.60 3.69 33.51
N VAL A 692 5.22 4.48 32.62
CA VAL A 692 6.12 3.94 31.59
C VAL A 692 7.54 3.77 32.13
N SER A 693 8.20 2.66 31.81
CA SER A 693 9.60 2.40 32.18
C SER A 693 10.29 1.42 31.23
N GLY A 694 11.61 1.49 31.16
CA GLY A 694 12.42 0.57 30.37
C GLY A 694 12.49 -0.85 30.93
N ARG A 695 12.19 -1.06 32.21
CA ARG A 695 12.27 -2.37 32.88
C ARG A 695 11.20 -3.38 32.42
N ASN A 696 10.12 -2.93 31.81
CA ASN A 696 9.08 -3.77 31.23
C ASN A 696 9.11 -3.72 29.71
N ALA A 697 10.31 -3.58 29.12
CA ALA A 697 10.47 -3.55 27.69
C ALA A 697 10.95 -4.91 27.14
N GLU A 698 10.37 -5.31 26.04
CA GLU A 698 10.86 -6.36 25.17
C GLU A 698 11.42 -5.72 23.91
N ILE A 699 12.67 -6.05 23.57
CA ILE A 699 13.37 -5.50 22.41
C ILE A 699 13.91 -6.63 21.54
N ALA A 700 13.73 -6.52 20.25
CA ALA A 700 14.39 -7.40 19.28
C ALA A 700 15.12 -6.57 18.23
N VAL A 701 16.33 -6.99 17.90
CA VAL A 701 17.16 -6.39 16.84
C VAL A 701 17.55 -7.46 15.86
N VAL A 702 17.27 -7.25 14.57
CA VAL A 702 17.52 -8.18 13.48
C VAL A 702 18.22 -7.43 12.33
N GLY A 703 19.30 -8.00 11.80
CA GLY A 703 19.99 -7.43 10.64
C GLY A 703 21.51 -7.36 10.79
N ASP A 704 22.15 -6.47 10.09
CA ASP A 704 23.61 -6.34 10.07
C ASP A 704 24.11 -5.36 11.14
N PHE A 705 24.45 -5.89 12.32
CA PHE A 705 24.93 -5.08 13.43
C PHE A 705 25.93 -5.83 14.31
N ASP A 706 26.65 -5.10 15.13
CA ASP A 706 27.53 -5.63 16.18
C ASP A 706 26.77 -5.71 17.51
N ILE A 707 26.80 -6.89 18.15
CA ILE A 707 25.99 -7.19 19.34
C ILE A 707 26.36 -6.27 20.51
N GLU A 708 27.64 -6.19 20.85
CA GLU A 708 28.11 -5.51 22.07
C GLU A 708 27.76 -4.02 22.08
N PRO A 709 28.03 -3.20 21.04
CA PRO A 709 27.64 -1.80 21.02
C PRO A 709 26.13 -1.58 21.13
N VAL A 710 25.32 -2.42 20.46
CA VAL A 710 23.87 -2.34 20.50
C VAL A 710 23.32 -2.66 21.89
N VAL A 711 23.85 -3.71 22.52
CA VAL A 711 23.43 -4.10 23.89
C VAL A 711 23.80 -3.02 24.90
N GLU A 712 25.02 -2.46 24.83
CA GLU A 712 25.45 -1.40 25.75
C GLU A 712 24.64 -0.10 25.55
N ALA A 713 24.28 0.22 24.31
CA ALA A 713 23.39 1.36 24.04
C ALA A 713 22.00 1.12 24.64
N ILE A 714 21.38 -0.04 24.41
CA ILE A 714 20.06 -0.38 24.97
C ILE A 714 20.09 -0.36 26.51
N LYS A 715 21.11 -0.91 27.12
CA LYS A 715 21.26 -0.90 28.58
C LYS A 715 21.33 0.51 29.13
N ARG A 716 22.19 1.33 28.57
CA ARG A 716 22.40 2.71 28.99
C ARG A 716 21.11 3.53 28.95
N GLU A 717 20.32 3.32 27.90
CA GLU A 717 19.09 4.09 27.69
C GLU A 717 17.90 3.57 28.50
N LEU A 718 17.85 2.30 28.96
CA LEU A 718 16.61 1.72 29.49
C LEU A 718 16.69 1.13 30.90
N ILE A 719 17.84 0.70 31.40
CA ILE A 719 17.93 -0.05 32.68
C ILE A 719 17.53 0.82 33.87
N ASP A 720 18.00 2.07 33.92
CA ASP A 720 17.79 2.97 35.07
C ASP A 720 16.44 3.69 35.04
N TRP A 721 15.65 3.47 33.99
CA TRP A 721 14.33 4.08 33.81
C TRP A 721 13.25 3.25 34.51
N LYS A 722 12.74 3.73 35.65
CA LYS A 722 11.79 3.05 36.54
C LYS A 722 10.44 3.75 36.52
N SER A 723 9.36 2.99 36.70
CA SER A 723 8.00 3.51 36.89
C SER A 723 7.59 3.48 38.37
N GLU A 724 6.65 4.33 38.76
CA GLU A 724 6.03 4.30 40.08
C GLU A 724 4.96 3.22 40.20
N VAL A 725 4.31 2.89 39.09
CA VAL A 725 3.20 1.92 39.01
C VAL A 725 3.72 0.59 38.47
N PRO A 726 3.56 -0.52 39.20
CA PRO A 726 3.95 -1.84 38.70
C PRO A 726 3.08 -2.26 37.54
N PHE A 727 3.72 -2.78 36.50
CA PHE A 727 3.01 -3.39 35.39
C PHE A 727 2.30 -4.70 35.82
N ARG A 728 1.05 -4.85 35.42
CA ARG A 728 0.32 -6.11 35.41
C ARG A 728 -0.40 -6.24 34.06
N ALA A 729 -0.33 -7.45 33.47
CA ALA A 729 -0.95 -7.72 32.17
C ALA A 729 -2.47 -7.48 32.26
N ILE A 730 -2.98 -6.77 31.28
CA ILE A 730 -4.43 -6.52 31.12
C ILE A 730 -4.98 -7.62 30.22
N GLU A 731 -5.67 -8.58 30.77
CA GLU A 731 -6.23 -9.71 30.04
C GLU A 731 -7.72 -9.45 29.74
N ARG A 732 -8.15 -9.94 28.59
CA ARG A 732 -9.56 -9.88 28.18
C ARG A 732 -10.16 -11.26 28.14
N ASP A 733 -11.31 -11.43 28.76
CA ASP A 733 -12.10 -12.62 28.65
C ASP A 733 -13.22 -12.45 27.65
N ALA A 734 -13.61 -13.55 27.04
CA ALA A 734 -14.71 -13.59 26.11
C ALA A 734 -16.02 -13.16 26.80
N ARG A 735 -16.83 -12.41 26.10
CA ARG A 735 -18.14 -12.01 26.58
C ARG A 735 -18.99 -13.23 26.93
N GLN A 736 -19.49 -13.24 28.14
CA GLN A 736 -20.35 -14.31 28.65
C GLN A 736 -21.78 -14.14 28.12
N GLY A 737 -22.49 -15.25 27.93
CA GLY A 737 -23.91 -15.22 27.59
C GLY A 737 -24.21 -14.59 26.23
N MET A 738 -23.33 -14.74 25.24
CA MET A 738 -23.57 -14.22 23.89
C MET A 738 -24.92 -14.66 23.34
N VAL A 739 -25.72 -13.70 22.93
CA VAL A 739 -27.01 -13.91 22.25
C VAL A 739 -26.92 -13.24 20.88
N GLY A 740 -27.27 -13.98 19.85
CA GLY A 740 -27.28 -13.47 18.48
C GLY A 740 -28.29 -12.31 18.33
N LYS A 741 -27.86 -11.33 17.55
CA LYS A 741 -28.64 -10.13 17.24
C LYS A 741 -28.45 -9.74 15.79
N LYS A 742 -29.50 -9.31 15.13
CA LYS A 742 -29.42 -8.62 13.83
C LYS A 742 -29.72 -7.14 14.01
N ASP A 743 -28.93 -6.29 13.35
CA ASP A 743 -29.13 -4.85 13.36
C ASP A 743 -28.76 -4.26 11.98
N SER A 744 -29.37 -3.12 11.65
CA SER A 744 -29.14 -2.42 10.38
C SER A 744 -28.81 -0.98 10.67
N ILE A 745 -27.78 -0.48 10.00
CA ILE A 745 -27.29 0.89 10.11
C ILE A 745 -27.52 1.58 8.77
N SER A 746 -28.32 2.63 8.76
CA SER A 746 -28.56 3.43 7.56
C SER A 746 -27.38 4.36 7.31
N THR A 747 -26.82 4.28 6.12
CA THR A 747 -25.76 5.17 5.62
C THR A 747 -26.21 5.74 4.27
N PRO A 748 -26.96 6.86 4.28
CA PRO A 748 -27.51 7.46 3.07
C PRO A 748 -26.44 7.83 2.05
N ASP A 749 -26.78 7.73 0.76
CA ASP A 749 -25.92 8.10 -0.39
C ASP A 749 -24.63 7.25 -0.50
N LYS A 750 -24.57 6.10 0.14
CA LYS A 750 -23.46 5.14 -0.02
C LYS A 750 -23.81 4.07 -1.05
N ALA A 751 -23.01 3.99 -2.10
CA ALA A 751 -23.23 3.04 -3.19
C ALA A 751 -22.98 1.58 -2.78
N ASN A 752 -22.20 1.35 -1.73
CA ASN A 752 -21.92 0.03 -1.16
C ASN A 752 -22.55 -0.15 0.23
N ALA A 753 -22.92 -1.40 0.52
CA ALA A 753 -23.28 -1.87 1.83
C ALA A 753 -22.25 -2.85 2.39
N VAL A 754 -22.22 -2.98 3.69
CA VAL A 754 -21.36 -3.91 4.43
C VAL A 754 -22.23 -4.92 5.17
N PHE A 755 -21.95 -6.19 4.96
CA PHE A 755 -22.36 -7.29 5.81
C PHE A 755 -21.21 -7.62 6.77
N LEU A 756 -21.46 -7.58 8.06
CA LEU A 756 -20.50 -7.92 9.11
C LEU A 756 -21.18 -8.82 10.15
N ALA A 757 -20.66 -10.01 10.32
CA ALA A 757 -21.11 -10.93 11.36
C ALA A 757 -19.95 -11.28 12.28
N GLY A 758 -20.18 -11.36 13.59
CA GLY A 758 -19.12 -11.69 14.53
C GLY A 758 -19.58 -12.23 15.86
N MET A 759 -18.70 -12.96 16.55
CA MET A 759 -18.91 -13.46 17.90
C MET A 759 -17.60 -13.54 18.68
N SER A 760 -17.71 -13.49 20.02
CA SER A 760 -16.64 -13.76 20.97
C SER A 760 -16.91 -15.08 21.69
N PHE A 761 -15.87 -15.83 22.00
CA PHE A 761 -15.94 -17.12 22.71
C PHE A 761 -14.65 -17.43 23.48
N PRO A 762 -14.72 -18.23 24.58
CA PRO A 762 -13.57 -18.48 25.44
C PRO A 762 -12.59 -19.45 24.78
N LEU A 763 -11.48 -18.90 24.27
CA LEU A 763 -10.35 -19.66 23.71
C LEU A 763 -9.08 -18.80 23.73
N ASN A 764 -7.92 -19.43 23.87
CA ASN A 764 -6.62 -18.80 23.64
C ASN A 764 -5.75 -19.63 22.69
N GLU A 765 -4.61 -19.07 22.28
CA GLU A 765 -3.75 -19.69 21.28
C GLU A 765 -3.03 -20.96 21.78
N GLU A 766 -2.97 -21.23 23.08
CA GLU A 766 -2.34 -22.44 23.67
C GLU A 766 -3.24 -23.67 23.55
N SER A 767 -4.52 -23.47 23.33
CA SER A 767 -5.46 -24.57 23.10
C SER A 767 -5.17 -25.27 21.77
N ALA A 768 -5.16 -26.59 21.77
CA ALA A 768 -5.06 -27.37 20.53
C ALA A 768 -6.17 -27.04 19.51
N ASP A 769 -7.35 -26.65 19.99
CA ASP A 769 -8.48 -26.24 19.14
C ASP A 769 -8.19 -24.92 18.39
N SER A 770 -7.26 -24.08 18.87
CA SER A 770 -6.94 -22.81 18.21
C SER A 770 -6.38 -23.03 16.80
N ILE A 771 -5.48 -24.00 16.63
CA ILE A 771 -4.89 -24.37 15.35
C ILE A 771 -5.95 -24.93 14.41
N ALA A 772 -6.85 -25.75 14.94
CA ALA A 772 -7.95 -26.32 14.17
C ALA A 772 -8.89 -25.21 13.64
N LEU A 773 -9.19 -24.23 14.47
CA LEU A 773 -9.99 -23.08 14.07
C LEU A 773 -9.25 -22.15 13.09
N GLU A 774 -7.94 -21.96 13.24
CA GLU A 774 -7.13 -21.15 12.31
C GLU A 774 -7.12 -21.75 10.89
N ILE A 775 -6.82 -23.04 10.78
CA ILE A 775 -6.83 -23.74 9.48
C ILE A 775 -8.25 -23.79 8.90
N GLY A 776 -9.26 -24.07 9.75
CA GLY A 776 -10.66 -24.02 9.30
C GLY A 776 -11.09 -22.64 8.84
N ASN A 777 -10.69 -21.59 9.55
CA ASN A 777 -10.93 -20.22 9.10
C ASN A 777 -10.21 -19.89 7.79
N PHE A 778 -8.98 -20.35 7.61
CA PHE A 778 -8.24 -20.20 6.36
C PHE A 778 -9.00 -20.81 5.16
N ILE A 779 -9.56 -22.00 5.33
CA ILE A 779 -10.39 -22.67 4.31
C ILE A 779 -11.71 -21.94 4.10
N LEU A 780 -12.35 -21.47 5.18
CA LEU A 780 -13.68 -20.85 5.10
C LEU A 780 -13.65 -19.50 4.40
N GLY A 781 -12.77 -18.60 4.84
CA GLY A 781 -12.74 -17.22 4.34
C GLY A 781 -11.41 -16.48 4.50
N GLY A 782 -10.45 -17.05 5.25
CA GLY A 782 -9.14 -16.43 5.52
C GLY A 782 -8.12 -16.61 4.39
N GLY A 783 -8.29 -17.59 3.54
CA GLY A 783 -7.39 -17.94 2.42
C GLY A 783 -7.60 -17.14 1.14
N THR A 784 -8.06 -15.90 1.24
CA THR A 784 -8.29 -14.99 0.10
C THR A 784 -9.31 -15.51 -0.95
N LEU A 785 -9.04 -15.34 -2.24
CA LEU A 785 -9.95 -15.62 -3.37
C LEU A 785 -10.40 -17.08 -3.54
N SER A 786 -9.71 -18.02 -2.93
CA SER A 786 -10.04 -19.45 -3.04
C SER A 786 -10.47 -20.07 -1.73
N SER A 787 -10.98 -19.27 -0.83
CA SER A 787 -11.74 -19.74 0.32
C SER A 787 -13.17 -20.09 -0.10
N ARG A 788 -13.89 -20.89 0.69
CA ARG A 788 -15.28 -21.25 0.38
C ARG A 788 -16.21 -20.05 0.24
N LEU A 789 -16.05 -19.05 1.11
CA LEU A 789 -16.78 -17.79 1.02
C LEU A 789 -16.42 -17.01 -0.25
N GLY A 790 -15.13 -16.93 -0.56
CA GLY A 790 -14.63 -16.28 -1.77
C GLY A 790 -15.13 -16.95 -3.05
N ASP A 791 -15.03 -18.28 -3.10
CA ASP A 791 -15.50 -19.07 -4.24
C ASP A 791 -17.01 -18.93 -4.46
N ARG A 792 -17.81 -19.01 -3.39
CA ARG A 792 -19.26 -18.91 -3.50
C ARG A 792 -19.72 -17.50 -3.79
N ILE A 793 -19.37 -16.56 -2.93
CA ILE A 793 -19.99 -15.22 -2.91
C ILE A 793 -19.39 -14.30 -3.96
N ARG A 794 -18.08 -14.39 -4.18
CA ARG A 794 -17.38 -13.58 -5.16
C ARG A 794 -17.33 -14.26 -6.54
N GLN A 795 -16.83 -15.50 -6.61
CA GLN A 795 -16.52 -16.11 -7.91
C GLN A 795 -17.76 -16.68 -8.61
N LYS A 796 -18.63 -17.42 -7.90
CA LYS A 796 -19.78 -18.07 -8.49
C LYS A 796 -21.02 -17.17 -8.58
N GLU A 797 -21.32 -16.45 -7.50
CA GLU A 797 -22.54 -15.66 -7.41
C GLU A 797 -22.32 -14.17 -7.74
N GLY A 798 -21.08 -13.68 -7.78
CA GLY A 798 -20.74 -12.30 -8.10
C GLY A 798 -21.36 -11.24 -7.19
N LEU A 799 -21.70 -11.61 -5.96
CA LEU A 799 -22.45 -10.75 -5.03
C LEU A 799 -21.61 -9.73 -4.30
N SER A 800 -20.29 -9.94 -4.21
CA SER A 800 -19.39 -9.12 -3.42
C SER A 800 -18.02 -9.00 -4.08
N TYR A 801 -17.41 -7.82 -4.02
CA TYR A 801 -16.00 -7.61 -4.39
C TYR A 801 -15.03 -8.35 -3.45
N GLY A 802 -15.31 -8.30 -2.17
CA GLY A 802 -14.48 -8.93 -1.16
C GLY A 802 -15.30 -9.51 -0.01
N VAL A 803 -15.16 -10.81 0.19
CA VAL A 803 -15.69 -11.52 1.34
C VAL A 803 -14.54 -12.26 2.03
N SER A 804 -14.53 -12.20 3.35
CA SER A 804 -13.51 -12.88 4.16
C SER A 804 -14.08 -13.30 5.50
N SER A 805 -13.45 -14.29 6.11
CA SER A 805 -13.59 -14.53 7.55
C SER A 805 -12.26 -14.32 8.25
N SER A 806 -12.30 -13.92 9.50
CA SER A 806 -11.13 -13.79 10.34
C SER A 806 -11.35 -14.41 11.71
N LEU A 807 -10.29 -15.00 12.23
CA LEU A 807 -10.19 -15.52 13.57
C LEU A 807 -9.08 -14.81 14.30
N SER A 808 -9.35 -14.36 15.51
CA SER A 808 -8.35 -13.81 16.44
C SER A 808 -8.38 -14.62 17.73
N THR A 809 -7.28 -15.26 18.05
CA THR A 809 -7.07 -15.98 19.32
C THR A 809 -6.04 -15.22 20.14
N PRO A 810 -6.37 -14.80 21.38
CA PRO A 810 -5.41 -14.06 22.18
C PRO A 810 -4.33 -15.00 22.74
N SER A 811 -3.12 -14.47 22.94
CA SER A 811 -2.03 -15.17 23.64
C SER A 811 -2.18 -15.11 25.16
N ARG A 812 -2.98 -14.19 25.69
CA ARG A 812 -3.37 -14.06 27.10
C ARG A 812 -4.83 -13.71 27.22
N GLY A 813 -5.49 -14.18 28.28
CA GLY A 813 -6.94 -14.11 28.39
C GLY A 813 -7.64 -15.11 27.47
N THR A 814 -8.93 -14.94 27.25
CA THR A 814 -9.76 -15.93 26.54
C THR A 814 -10.69 -15.32 25.49
N ASP A 815 -10.58 -14.01 25.17
CA ASP A 815 -11.44 -13.32 24.20
C ASP A 815 -11.06 -13.66 22.75
N ALA A 816 -11.32 -14.87 22.32
CA ALA A 816 -11.22 -15.23 20.91
C ALA A 816 -12.43 -14.67 20.14
N ARG A 817 -12.17 -14.21 18.93
CA ARG A 817 -13.19 -13.60 18.07
C ARG A 817 -13.17 -14.20 16.68
N PHE A 818 -14.36 -14.51 16.19
CA PHE A 818 -14.58 -14.92 14.81
C PHE A 818 -15.46 -13.90 14.11
N THR A 819 -15.12 -13.49 12.89
CA THR A 819 -15.91 -12.54 12.10
C THR A 819 -16.00 -12.97 10.63
N ILE A 820 -17.10 -12.60 9.97
CA ILE A 820 -17.27 -12.65 8.51
C ILE A 820 -17.61 -11.24 8.05
N ASN A 821 -16.90 -10.75 7.04
CA ASN A 821 -17.10 -9.43 6.45
C ASN A 821 -17.29 -9.57 4.93
N ALA A 822 -18.23 -8.81 4.36
CA ALA A 822 -18.41 -8.69 2.92
C ALA A 822 -18.86 -7.28 2.55
N ILE A 823 -18.32 -6.75 1.44
CA ILE A 823 -18.71 -5.46 0.87
C ILE A 823 -19.50 -5.74 -0.40
N THR A 824 -20.70 -5.20 -0.52
CA THR A 824 -21.63 -5.53 -1.61
C THR A 824 -22.50 -4.35 -2.00
N ASN A 825 -23.19 -4.45 -3.11
CA ASN A 825 -24.28 -3.54 -3.45
C ASN A 825 -25.42 -3.67 -2.43
N PRO A 826 -26.06 -2.59 -1.96
CA PRO A 826 -27.18 -2.64 -1.01
C PRO A 826 -28.31 -3.60 -1.42
N MET A 827 -28.59 -3.74 -2.69
CA MET A 827 -29.60 -4.66 -3.21
C MET A 827 -29.25 -6.14 -2.98
N ASN A 828 -27.95 -6.46 -2.90
CA ASN A 828 -27.45 -7.84 -2.76
C ASN A 828 -27.24 -8.25 -1.29
N ILE A 829 -27.40 -7.35 -0.33
CA ILE A 829 -27.06 -7.58 1.08
C ILE A 829 -27.74 -8.83 1.67
N ASN A 830 -29.00 -9.09 1.29
CA ASN A 830 -29.74 -10.25 1.75
C ASN A 830 -29.19 -11.55 1.16
N ALA A 831 -28.80 -11.54 -0.11
CA ALA A 831 -28.21 -12.69 -0.79
C ALA A 831 -26.83 -13.01 -0.21
N VAL A 832 -26.00 -11.99 0.03
CA VAL A 832 -24.69 -12.13 0.69
C VAL A 832 -24.81 -12.72 2.08
N GLU A 833 -25.72 -12.21 2.91
CA GLU A 833 -25.95 -12.77 4.25
C GLU A 833 -26.39 -14.23 4.16
N THR A 834 -27.33 -14.52 3.28
CA THR A 834 -27.84 -15.89 3.10
C THR A 834 -26.71 -16.83 2.69
N ALA A 835 -25.95 -16.46 1.67
CA ALA A 835 -24.85 -17.27 1.16
C ALA A 835 -23.74 -17.47 2.22
N ALA A 836 -23.36 -16.40 2.95
CA ALA A 836 -22.37 -16.47 4.00
C ALA A 836 -22.80 -17.38 5.16
N MET A 837 -24.04 -17.24 5.61
CA MET A 837 -24.56 -18.02 6.73
C MET A 837 -24.82 -19.49 6.37
N GLU A 838 -25.23 -19.78 5.14
CA GLU A 838 -25.37 -21.15 4.65
C GLU A 838 -24.01 -21.82 4.52
N GLU A 839 -23.00 -21.11 3.96
CA GLU A 839 -21.66 -21.67 3.82
C GLU A 839 -21.01 -21.94 5.19
N LEU A 840 -21.19 -21.03 6.14
CA LEU A 840 -20.74 -21.23 7.51
C LEU A 840 -21.39 -22.48 8.15
N ARG A 841 -22.72 -22.63 8.03
CA ARG A 841 -23.42 -23.82 8.55
C ARG A 841 -22.93 -25.10 7.88
N ARG A 842 -22.79 -25.08 6.56
CA ARG A 842 -22.26 -26.21 5.79
C ARG A 842 -20.84 -26.60 6.25
N PHE A 843 -20.01 -25.59 6.51
CA PHE A 843 -18.66 -25.83 7.02
C PHE A 843 -18.65 -26.45 8.42
N ILE A 844 -19.52 -25.96 9.32
CA ILE A 844 -19.66 -26.51 10.68
C ILE A 844 -20.16 -27.95 10.65
N ASP A 845 -21.15 -28.26 9.79
CA ASP A 845 -21.79 -29.56 9.74
C ASP A 845 -20.94 -30.63 9.05
N ALA A 846 -20.38 -30.29 7.88
CA ALA A 846 -19.62 -31.24 7.07
C ALA A 846 -18.11 -31.22 7.34
N GLY A 847 -17.57 -30.09 7.82
CA GLY A 847 -16.13 -29.86 7.92
C GLY A 847 -15.46 -29.60 6.56
N PRO A 848 -14.14 -29.47 6.55
CA PRO A 848 -13.36 -29.44 5.33
C PRO A 848 -13.18 -30.83 4.73
N THR A 849 -12.96 -30.91 3.43
CA THR A 849 -12.56 -32.15 2.73
C THR A 849 -11.07 -32.41 2.96
N ASP A 850 -10.61 -33.64 2.71
CA ASP A 850 -9.17 -33.99 2.79
C ASP A 850 -8.31 -33.22 1.76
N ALA A 851 -8.87 -32.90 0.59
CA ALA A 851 -8.22 -32.08 -0.41
C ALA A 851 -8.04 -30.64 0.08
N GLU A 852 -9.09 -30.01 0.60
CA GLU A 852 -9.00 -28.66 1.20
C GLU A 852 -8.03 -28.62 2.38
N MET A 853 -7.98 -29.68 3.19
CA MET A 853 -7.01 -29.79 4.29
C MET A 853 -5.58 -29.85 3.79
N THR A 854 -5.32 -30.64 2.75
CA THR A 854 -3.98 -30.77 2.15
C THR A 854 -3.51 -29.45 1.59
N ASP A 855 -4.35 -28.81 0.78
CA ASP A 855 -4.05 -27.51 0.16
C ASP A 855 -3.89 -26.39 1.21
N ALA A 856 -4.79 -26.33 2.18
CA ALA A 856 -4.75 -25.30 3.22
C ALA A 856 -3.51 -25.41 4.12
N LYS A 857 -3.14 -26.63 4.55
CA LYS A 857 -1.93 -26.86 5.35
C LYS A 857 -0.70 -26.40 4.59
N LYS A 858 -0.55 -26.83 3.33
CA LYS A 858 0.57 -26.44 2.48
C LYS A 858 0.64 -24.92 2.35
N ALA A 859 -0.44 -24.27 1.90
CA ALA A 859 -0.49 -22.82 1.68
C ALA A 859 -0.26 -22.03 2.98
N PHE A 860 -0.84 -22.45 4.09
CA PHE A 860 -0.70 -21.79 5.38
C PHE A 860 0.74 -21.87 5.92
N LEU A 861 1.36 -23.05 5.83
CA LEU A 861 2.74 -23.25 6.25
C LEU A 861 3.73 -22.47 5.37
N GLU A 862 3.50 -22.42 4.06
CA GLU A 862 4.32 -21.59 3.18
C GLU A 862 4.12 -20.09 3.47
N ALA A 863 2.91 -19.63 3.76
CA ALA A 863 2.68 -18.26 4.19
C ALA A 863 3.40 -17.91 5.51
N ILE A 864 3.45 -18.83 6.46
CA ILE A 864 4.25 -18.69 7.69
C ILE A 864 5.76 -18.57 7.36
N LYS A 865 6.29 -19.37 6.47
CA LYS A 865 7.70 -19.25 6.04
C LYS A 865 7.97 -17.89 5.40
N VAL A 866 7.10 -17.44 4.49
CA VAL A 866 7.21 -16.11 3.86
C VAL A 866 7.16 -15.00 4.91
N SER A 867 6.30 -15.10 5.91
CA SER A 867 6.23 -14.09 6.98
C SER A 867 7.54 -13.93 7.75
N ARG A 868 8.39 -14.96 7.81
CA ARG A 868 9.70 -14.94 8.45
C ARG A 868 10.85 -14.48 7.53
N THR A 869 10.58 -14.06 6.30
CA THR A 869 11.63 -13.55 5.39
C THR A 869 12.00 -12.09 5.64
N GLY A 870 11.14 -11.34 6.31
CA GLY A 870 11.36 -9.92 6.63
C GLY A 870 11.96 -9.71 8.02
N ASP A 871 13.02 -8.91 8.12
CA ASP A 871 13.72 -8.63 9.38
C ASP A 871 12.81 -8.01 10.45
N SER A 872 11.98 -7.06 10.07
CA SER A 872 11.00 -6.44 10.97
C SER A 872 9.92 -7.42 11.45
N ALA A 873 9.51 -8.37 10.60
CA ALA A 873 8.54 -9.39 10.99
C ALA A 873 9.16 -10.39 11.99
N ILE A 874 10.41 -10.81 11.77
CA ILE A 874 11.17 -11.62 12.72
C ILE A 874 11.32 -10.87 14.04
N ALA A 875 11.72 -9.59 14.00
CA ALA A 875 11.87 -8.76 15.21
C ALA A 875 10.56 -8.65 15.99
N GLY A 876 9.45 -8.43 15.32
CA GLY A 876 8.11 -8.39 15.93
C GLY A 876 7.74 -9.72 16.62
N GLN A 877 8.05 -10.85 15.99
CA GLN A 877 7.81 -12.16 16.59
C GLN A 877 8.74 -12.43 17.77
N MET A 878 10.01 -12.02 17.69
CA MET A 878 10.96 -12.13 18.81
C MET A 878 10.48 -11.33 20.03
N VAL A 879 9.97 -10.10 19.85
CA VAL A 879 9.38 -9.29 20.93
C VAL A 879 8.17 -10.00 21.55
N SER A 880 7.30 -10.57 20.73
CA SER A 880 6.16 -11.36 21.22
C SER A 880 6.62 -12.59 22.02
N ASN A 881 7.62 -13.29 21.51
CA ASN A 881 8.19 -14.46 22.18
C ASN A 881 8.84 -14.10 23.54
N LEU A 882 9.57 -12.97 23.62
CA LEU A 882 10.13 -12.47 24.89
C LEU A 882 9.05 -12.20 25.94
N TYR A 883 7.93 -11.60 25.51
CA TYR A 883 6.80 -11.34 26.42
C TYR A 883 6.14 -12.61 26.92
N LEU A 884 6.03 -13.61 26.07
CA LEU A 884 5.33 -14.86 26.37
C LEU A 884 6.27 -15.93 26.97
N GLY A 885 7.56 -15.62 27.12
CA GLY A 885 8.55 -16.56 27.68
C GLY A 885 8.81 -17.77 26.80
N ARG A 886 8.76 -17.59 25.46
CA ARG A 886 8.94 -18.67 24.48
C ARG A 886 9.96 -18.31 23.40
N THR A 887 10.33 -19.26 22.54
CA THR A 887 11.24 -19.07 21.40
C THR A 887 10.55 -19.51 20.11
N PHE A 888 11.27 -19.52 18.99
CA PHE A 888 10.76 -20.06 17.72
C PHE A 888 10.50 -21.57 17.76
N ALA A 889 10.99 -22.30 18.77
CA ALA A 889 10.59 -23.66 19.01
C ALA A 889 9.06 -23.82 19.17
N TYR A 890 8.39 -22.82 19.74
CA TYR A 890 6.92 -22.76 19.76
C TYR A 890 6.32 -22.74 18.35
N SER A 891 6.89 -21.92 17.45
CA SER A 891 6.45 -21.87 16.05
C SER A 891 6.66 -23.21 15.35
N LYS A 892 7.79 -23.88 15.58
CA LYS A 892 8.04 -25.23 15.07
C LYS A 892 6.98 -26.23 15.55
N THR A 893 6.70 -26.23 16.84
CA THR A 893 5.68 -27.13 17.42
C THR A 893 4.30 -26.87 16.78
N ARG A 894 3.94 -25.60 16.56
CA ARG A 894 2.69 -25.26 15.86
C ARG A 894 2.67 -25.74 14.40
N GLU A 895 3.79 -25.62 13.69
CA GLU A 895 3.90 -26.13 12.30
C GLU A 895 3.76 -27.64 12.25
N GLU A 896 4.34 -28.37 13.22
CA GLU A 896 4.17 -29.83 13.38
C GLU A 896 2.71 -30.21 13.69
N GLN A 897 2.06 -29.42 14.56
CA GLN A 897 0.64 -29.62 14.88
C GLN A 897 -0.27 -29.35 13.67
N ILE A 898 0.02 -28.32 12.87
CA ILE A 898 -0.69 -28.05 11.61
C ILE A 898 -0.53 -29.24 10.65
N ASN A 899 0.68 -29.75 10.49
CA ASN A 899 0.93 -30.91 9.62
C ASN A 899 0.12 -32.17 10.04
N ASN A 900 -0.04 -32.37 11.34
CA ASN A 900 -0.76 -33.52 11.90
C ASN A 900 -2.27 -33.30 12.05
N LEU A 901 -2.77 -32.10 11.77
CA LEU A 901 -4.19 -31.76 11.95
C LEU A 901 -5.08 -32.55 10.98
N THR A 902 -6.24 -33.02 11.45
CA THR A 902 -7.22 -33.76 10.64
C THR A 902 -8.46 -32.92 10.33
N ALA A 903 -9.19 -33.30 9.29
CA ALA A 903 -10.45 -32.66 8.94
C ALA A 903 -11.50 -32.79 10.06
N ASP A 904 -11.54 -33.95 10.72
CA ASP A 904 -12.44 -34.18 11.86
C ASP A 904 -12.10 -33.28 13.06
N ALA A 905 -10.83 -33.00 13.33
CA ALA A 905 -10.44 -32.08 14.39
C ALA A 905 -10.90 -30.63 14.07
N VAL A 906 -10.75 -30.19 12.84
CA VAL A 906 -11.25 -28.89 12.38
C VAL A 906 -12.77 -28.80 12.52
N ARG A 907 -13.48 -29.84 12.05
CA ARG A 907 -14.94 -29.92 12.18
C ARG A 907 -15.38 -29.89 13.64
N ALA A 908 -14.73 -30.66 14.49
CA ALA A 908 -15.05 -30.72 15.92
C ALA A 908 -14.83 -29.37 16.62
N ALA A 909 -13.74 -28.67 16.31
CA ALA A 909 -13.45 -27.35 16.85
C ALA A 909 -14.49 -26.31 16.40
N PHE A 910 -14.82 -26.25 15.10
CA PHE A 910 -15.86 -25.35 14.60
C PHE A 910 -17.22 -25.62 15.26
N LYS A 911 -17.62 -26.88 15.37
CA LYS A 911 -18.87 -27.27 16.02
C LYS A 911 -18.91 -26.93 17.51
N LYS A 912 -17.75 -26.92 18.16
CA LYS A 912 -17.62 -26.62 19.60
C LYS A 912 -17.71 -25.11 19.89
N TYR A 913 -17.07 -24.28 19.04
CA TYR A 913 -16.89 -22.86 19.35
C TYR A 913 -17.72 -21.92 18.51
N ILE A 914 -18.05 -22.27 17.26
CA ILE A 914 -18.72 -21.38 16.34
C ILE A 914 -20.22 -21.74 16.26
N ASP A 915 -21.02 -20.99 16.97
CA ASP A 915 -22.48 -21.14 16.99
C ASP A 915 -23.13 -20.02 16.17
N PRO A 916 -23.66 -20.30 14.96
CA PRO A 916 -24.29 -19.29 14.10
C PRO A 916 -25.48 -18.56 14.76
N SER A 917 -26.10 -19.15 15.77
CA SER A 917 -27.21 -18.52 16.49
C SER A 917 -26.76 -17.41 17.44
N LYS A 918 -25.48 -17.37 17.78
CA LYS A 918 -24.87 -16.37 18.68
C LYS A 918 -24.21 -15.22 17.94
N LEU A 919 -24.12 -15.25 16.59
CA LEU A 919 -23.53 -14.19 15.80
C LEU A 919 -24.32 -12.88 15.94
N ILE A 920 -23.59 -11.81 16.18
CA ILE A 920 -24.08 -10.45 15.97
C ILE A 920 -23.95 -10.17 14.47
N VAL A 921 -25.07 -9.95 13.80
CA VAL A 921 -25.14 -9.71 12.36
C VAL A 921 -25.51 -8.26 12.13
N LEU A 922 -24.66 -7.54 11.44
CA LEU A 922 -24.80 -6.13 11.13
C LEU A 922 -24.84 -5.92 9.62
N ARG A 923 -25.69 -5.02 9.21
CA ARG A 923 -25.80 -4.53 7.84
C ARG A 923 -25.67 -3.01 7.88
N ALA A 924 -24.78 -2.44 7.13
CA ALA A 924 -24.66 -0.98 7.01
C ALA A 924 -24.73 -0.60 5.53
N GLY A 925 -25.57 0.36 5.16
CA GLY A 925 -25.77 0.74 3.77
C GLY A 925 -26.98 1.65 3.57
N ASP A 926 -27.19 2.08 2.33
CA ASP A 926 -28.40 2.78 1.90
C ASP A 926 -29.43 1.75 1.40
N PHE A 927 -30.29 1.31 2.30
CA PHE A 927 -31.33 0.31 2.04
C PHE A 927 -32.65 1.01 1.69
N LYS A 928 -32.79 1.51 0.46
CA LYS A 928 -34.02 2.09 -0.07
C LYS A 928 -34.99 1.03 -0.54
#